data_562d9a612c42a1106895f9addb9c45d6
#
_entry.id   562d9a612c42a1106895f9addb9c45d6
#
_cell.length_a   1.000
_cell.length_b   1.000
_cell.length_c   1.000
_cell.angle_alpha   90.00
_cell.angle_beta   90.00
_cell.angle_gamma   90.00
#
_symmetry.space_group_name_H-M   'P 1'
#
loop_
_entity.id
_entity.type
_entity.pdbx_description
1 polymer ?
#
loop_
_entity_poly.entity_id
_entity_poly.type
_entity_poly.pdbx_seq_one_letter_code
_entity_poly.pdbx_strand_id
1 'polypeptide(L)'
;MKFNFNALGFYLNIFILLSTILLAEYVGTNEGQATYQQENERFTNAEKDSILQNIETLPGFEIQKIYEVPRDQQGSWVSLSVGPKGHLIASDQEQKGIFRIKITDDIDDPKVSTEELIMPISGAQGLQWMDDYFYVNVNGKGLFRMKYDDESDLFNILEYLGGPDGGGEHGNHALIKAQDNEDLFLVNGNHTPPPDFTSSSILNWEEDILLPRNWDARGHARGVTAPGGYIARINSDATDWHMVSIGYRNTYDIAQNQHGDLFAYDSDMEWDMGMPWYRPTRLLHAVSGSDFGWRSGTGKWKEYYEDSLPPIVNVGPGSPTGLLFGKGSKYPAKYQQALFGLDWTFGTMYAFRLKPDGASYSAEVEEFLSGSPLPLTDAVIGSDGYLYFVTGGRDKESTLYRVIYTGNESITEADSFEENSGIKEARELRKSLEAFHGTQDPETINTAWPHLDHSDRFIRHAARVAVEWQPVEEWAKKAMQEDSNQARITSLVALARAGTEEYREGAINSLIELNFETLTPMQKLGYLRAASLIFMRLGDPDDKQRSEITDVLIEQLPNDDVRVNTEAIRLLVHLEEPRVIEKALALLQEEKAPPVPDWDSALINRSEDYGGTIMEMLNNPPPIHKLEYAFMLRNMAHGWTIEQRREYFSFINRAADQGMGGNSYSGFLERMRDEALRNASEEEIEAVSDLTGVSLNQTPDFEIHPPAGPGRDWTVDGALAVLNEGQNGNDDESNDELSFERGRSLFHATACASCHRMGGLGGNIGPDLSSVSNRFNRVGILEEIIHPSRSISDQYSSYMVKMNNGDSHTGQIVKRRDTVEIYTQNIDQPPIIVPRDEVSTIEKAEISQMPPGLINTLNPDELRDLMAYLMSAGNPEADLYQSEDEDSDSENDVELEETEE
;
A
#
# COMPACT_ATOMS: atom_id res chain seq x y z
N MET A 1 29.83 -6.96 43.01
CA MET A 1 30.20 -5.54 42.85
C MET A 1 28.91 -4.73 42.85
N LYS A 2 28.74 -3.85 43.82
CA LYS A 2 27.53 -2.98 43.89
C LYS A 2 27.75 -1.79 42.96
N PHE A 3 27.01 -1.75 41.87
CA PHE A 3 26.95 -0.54 41.03
C PHE A 3 26.04 0.50 41.66
N ASN A 4 26.52 1.71 41.68
CA ASN A 4 25.98 2.85 42.43
C ASN A 4 24.93 3.56 41.57
N PHE A 5 23.66 3.33 41.85
CA PHE A 5 22.49 3.88 41.13
C PHE A 5 22.31 5.40 41.26
N ASN A 6 23.16 6.07 42.06
CA ASN A 6 23.01 7.53 42.30
C ASN A 6 23.65 8.46 41.26
N ALA A 7 24.45 7.93 40.31
CA ALA A 7 25.07 8.78 39.28
C ALA A 7 24.15 8.98 38.06
N LEU A 8 23.33 7.98 37.70
CA LEU A 8 22.43 8.08 36.57
C LEU A 8 21.26 9.06 36.80
N GLY A 9 20.74 9.11 38.05
CA GLY A 9 19.69 10.05 38.42
C GLY A 9 20.15 11.52 38.46
N PHE A 10 21.46 11.76 38.68
CA PHE A 10 21.99 13.12 38.69
C PHE A 10 22.17 13.70 37.27
N TYR A 11 22.58 12.88 36.31
CA TYR A 11 22.69 13.31 34.91
C TYR A 11 21.35 13.45 34.21
N LEU A 12 20.37 12.61 34.55
CA LEU A 12 19.01 12.73 33.99
C LEU A 12 18.31 14.00 34.51
N ASN A 13 18.48 14.35 35.80
CA ASN A 13 17.94 15.59 36.36
C ASN A 13 18.66 16.86 35.85
N ILE A 14 19.93 16.79 35.49
CA ILE A 14 20.68 17.92 34.86
C ILE A 14 20.22 18.09 33.40
N PHE A 15 19.92 17.01 32.69
CA PHE A 15 19.43 17.10 31.29
C PHE A 15 17.98 17.63 31.25
N ILE A 16 17.14 17.23 32.20
CA ILE A 16 15.76 17.76 32.35
C ILE A 16 15.81 19.24 32.83
N LEU A 17 16.73 19.60 33.71
CA LEU A 17 16.88 20.99 34.16
C LEU A 17 17.49 21.90 33.08
N LEU A 18 18.39 21.42 32.25
CA LEU A 18 18.95 22.15 31.10
C LEU A 18 17.93 22.29 29.97
N SER A 19 17.08 21.29 29.74
CA SER A 19 16.00 21.39 28.77
C SER A 19 14.90 22.35 29.24
N THR A 20 14.57 22.39 30.53
CA THR A 20 13.63 23.36 31.11
C THR A 20 14.19 24.78 31.17
N ILE A 21 15.50 24.97 31.35
CA ILE A 21 16.13 26.30 31.33
C ILE A 21 16.24 26.82 29.90
N LEU A 22 16.57 25.98 28.91
CA LEU A 22 16.54 26.35 27.49
C LEU A 22 15.10 26.66 27.00
N LEU A 23 14.09 25.97 27.49
CA LEU A 23 12.67 26.31 27.23
C LEU A 23 12.26 27.61 27.91
N ALA A 24 12.74 27.88 29.12
CA ALA A 24 12.42 29.12 29.87
C ALA A 24 13.11 30.34 29.29
N GLU A 25 14.33 30.23 28.74
CA GLU A 25 14.98 31.33 28.01
C GLU A 25 14.36 31.56 26.63
N TYR A 26 13.78 30.55 25.99
CA TYR A 26 13.07 30.69 24.72
C TYR A 26 11.68 31.33 24.87
N VAL A 27 11.01 31.10 25.95
CA VAL A 27 9.67 31.67 26.26
C VAL A 27 9.78 33.13 26.76
N GLY A 28 10.96 33.58 27.16
CA GLY A 28 11.19 34.93 27.79
C GLY A 28 11.51 36.07 26.85
N THR A 29 11.66 35.88 25.54
CA THR A 29 12.18 36.95 24.63
C THR A 29 11.41 37.16 23.33
N ASN A 30 10.20 36.69 23.18
CA ASN A 30 9.42 36.94 21.97
C ASN A 30 8.16 37.79 22.27
N GLU A 31 8.36 39.10 22.46
CA GLU A 31 7.38 40.07 22.00
C GLU A 31 7.61 40.28 20.49
N GLY A 32 6.82 39.57 19.67
CA GLY A 32 6.84 39.74 18.23
C GLY A 32 6.37 38.49 17.53
N GLN A 33 5.09 38.16 17.60
CA GLN A 33 4.48 37.24 16.60
C GLN A 33 4.56 37.95 15.24
N ALA A 34 5.39 37.42 14.36
CA ALA A 34 5.35 37.80 12.96
C ALA A 34 4.12 37.15 12.34
N THR A 35 2.98 37.80 12.38
CA THR A 35 1.84 37.48 11.50
C THR A 35 2.26 37.83 10.09
N TYR A 36 2.65 36.83 9.30
CA TYR A 36 2.78 36.99 7.87
C TYR A 36 1.36 37.03 7.27
N GLN A 37 0.80 38.22 7.17
CA GLN A 37 -0.29 38.49 6.25
C GLN A 37 0.34 38.66 4.86
N GLN A 38 0.49 37.57 4.12
CA GLN A 38 0.67 37.66 2.68
C GLN A 38 -0.70 37.96 2.07
N GLU A 39 -0.89 39.19 1.60
CA GLU A 39 -1.92 39.46 0.58
C GLU A 39 -1.45 38.71 -0.66
N ASN A 40 -2.19 37.64 -1.03
CA ASN A 40 -1.96 36.92 -2.27
C ASN A 40 -1.88 37.90 -3.44
N GLU A 41 -0.76 37.91 -4.15
CA GLU A 41 -0.68 38.52 -5.47
C GLU A 41 -1.79 37.91 -6.32
N ARG A 42 -2.57 38.76 -6.96
CA ARG A 42 -3.75 38.36 -7.74
C ARG A 42 -3.27 37.51 -8.92
N PHE A 43 -3.45 36.18 -8.86
CA PHE A 43 -3.37 35.35 -10.04
C PHE A 43 -4.34 35.90 -11.10
N THR A 44 -3.89 35.98 -12.33
CA THR A 44 -4.80 36.30 -13.44
C THR A 44 -5.78 35.13 -13.61
N ASN A 45 -7.01 35.40 -14.04
CA ASN A 45 -8.01 34.36 -14.27
C ASN A 45 -7.50 33.27 -15.24
N ALA A 46 -6.58 33.59 -16.15
CA ALA A 46 -5.98 32.66 -17.09
C ALA A 46 -5.04 31.62 -16.42
N GLU A 47 -4.32 31.98 -15.33
CA GLU A 47 -3.47 31.03 -14.58
C GLU A 47 -4.32 30.13 -13.67
N LYS A 48 -5.42 30.66 -13.11
CA LYS A 48 -6.42 29.87 -12.39
C LYS A 48 -7.07 28.83 -13.32
N ASP A 49 -7.37 29.19 -14.54
CA ASP A 49 -8.04 28.32 -15.51
C ASP A 49 -7.16 27.16 -15.99
N SER A 50 -5.85 27.34 -16.14
CA SER A 50 -4.96 26.27 -16.68
C SER A 50 -4.75 25.10 -15.73
N ILE A 51 -4.71 25.32 -14.42
CA ILE A 51 -4.55 24.23 -13.41
C ILE A 51 -5.88 23.51 -13.19
N LEU A 52 -7.00 24.25 -13.19
CA LEU A 52 -8.33 23.66 -13.00
C LEU A 52 -8.83 22.91 -14.25
N GLN A 53 -8.32 23.21 -15.44
CA GLN A 53 -8.65 22.50 -16.69
C GLN A 53 -8.24 21.02 -16.68
N ASN A 54 -7.25 20.67 -15.86
CA ASN A 54 -6.74 19.30 -15.72
C ASN A 54 -7.44 18.49 -14.61
N ILE A 55 -8.44 19.07 -13.93
CA ILE A 55 -9.17 18.35 -12.88
C ILE A 55 -10.62 18.16 -13.32
N GLU A 56 -11.00 16.91 -13.50
CA GLU A 56 -12.37 16.51 -13.79
C GLU A 56 -13.13 16.20 -12.50
N THR A 57 -14.44 16.46 -12.48
CA THR A 57 -15.32 16.15 -11.36
C THR A 57 -16.71 15.76 -11.82
N LEU A 58 -17.49 15.13 -10.96
CA LEU A 58 -18.85 14.72 -11.26
C LEU A 58 -19.76 15.93 -11.55
N PRO A 59 -20.77 15.76 -12.40
CA PRO A 59 -21.74 16.83 -12.70
C PRO A 59 -22.39 17.39 -11.43
N GLY A 60 -22.42 18.71 -11.32
CA GLY A 60 -22.97 19.44 -10.18
C GLY A 60 -21.95 19.72 -9.07
N PHE A 61 -20.71 19.34 -9.24
CA PHE A 61 -19.60 19.74 -8.36
C PHE A 61 -18.67 20.72 -9.08
N GLU A 62 -18.06 21.60 -8.32
CA GLU A 62 -17.10 22.59 -8.79
C GLU A 62 -15.91 22.62 -7.84
N ILE A 63 -14.70 22.72 -8.40
CA ILE A 63 -13.46 22.75 -7.63
C ILE A 63 -12.91 24.17 -7.64
N GLN A 64 -12.53 24.65 -6.48
CA GLN A 64 -11.92 25.96 -6.29
C GLN A 64 -10.53 25.82 -5.74
N LYS A 65 -9.54 26.43 -6.39
CA LYS A 65 -8.19 26.60 -5.86
C LYS A 65 -8.24 27.66 -4.77
N ILE A 66 -7.97 27.27 -3.52
CA ILE A 66 -8.08 28.14 -2.35
C ILE A 66 -6.74 28.79 -2.00
N TYR A 67 -5.67 27.96 -1.99
CA TYR A 67 -4.35 28.45 -1.57
C TYR A 67 -3.25 27.62 -2.23
N GLU A 68 -2.29 28.29 -2.82
CA GLU A 68 -1.05 27.69 -3.29
C GLU A 68 -0.01 27.82 -2.20
N VAL A 69 0.52 26.70 -1.75
CA VAL A 69 1.43 26.63 -0.62
C VAL A 69 2.82 27.10 -1.06
N PRO A 70 3.40 28.15 -0.47
CA PRO A 70 4.77 28.54 -0.76
C PRO A 70 5.75 27.50 -0.22
N ARG A 71 6.18 26.59 -1.09
CA ARG A 71 6.99 25.41 -0.80
C ARG A 71 8.21 25.70 0.05
N ASP A 72 8.97 26.76 -0.29
CA ASP A 72 10.18 27.15 0.45
C ASP A 72 9.91 27.53 1.90
N GLN A 73 8.70 28.01 2.21
CA GLN A 73 8.31 28.50 3.54
C GLN A 73 7.45 27.49 4.31
N GLN A 74 6.54 26.79 3.63
CA GLN A 74 5.53 25.95 4.24
C GLN A 74 5.63 24.46 3.82
N GLY A 75 6.53 24.12 2.92
CA GLY A 75 6.84 22.76 2.51
C GLY A 75 5.78 22.13 1.64
N SER A 76 5.62 20.82 1.80
CA SER A 76 4.69 19.96 1.07
C SER A 76 3.69 19.36 2.06
N TRP A 77 2.43 19.79 1.99
CA TRP A 77 1.42 19.40 2.96
C TRP A 77 0.91 17.97 2.75
N VAL A 78 0.79 17.22 3.84
CA VAL A 78 0.44 15.78 3.80
C VAL A 78 -0.70 15.39 4.74
N SER A 79 -1.08 16.27 5.67
CA SER A 79 -2.21 16.00 6.57
C SER A 79 -3.02 17.28 6.78
N LEU A 80 -4.34 17.12 6.90
CA LEU A 80 -5.31 18.20 7.03
C LEU A 80 -6.32 17.86 8.13
N SER A 81 -6.64 18.82 8.99
CA SER A 81 -7.62 18.64 10.07
C SER A 81 -8.42 19.91 10.31
N VAL A 82 -9.57 19.76 10.96
CA VAL A 82 -10.33 20.91 11.49
C VAL A 82 -9.92 21.13 12.94
N GLY A 83 -9.35 22.28 13.21
CA GLY A 83 -8.89 22.68 14.55
C GLY A 83 -9.90 23.54 15.30
N PRO A 84 -9.45 24.18 16.40
CA PRO A 84 -10.26 25.10 17.18
C PRO A 84 -10.87 26.21 16.32
N LYS A 85 -12.05 26.66 16.71
CA LYS A 85 -12.82 27.71 16.02
C LYS A 85 -13.16 27.39 14.56
N GLY A 86 -13.01 26.13 14.15
CA GLY A 86 -13.32 25.68 12.79
C GLY A 86 -12.28 26.05 11.74
N HIS A 87 -11.11 26.53 12.13
CA HIS A 87 -10.01 26.76 11.20
C HIS A 87 -9.40 25.44 10.73
N LEU A 88 -8.89 25.41 9.49
CA LEU A 88 -8.14 24.26 9.02
C LEU A 88 -6.73 24.27 9.60
N ILE A 89 -6.16 23.10 9.79
CA ILE A 89 -4.76 22.92 10.20
C ILE A 89 -4.14 21.91 9.24
N ALA A 90 -3.00 22.27 8.67
CA ALA A 90 -2.22 21.39 7.78
C ALA A 90 -0.81 21.20 8.32
N SER A 91 -0.19 20.06 8.00
CA SER A 91 1.20 19.79 8.31
C SER A 91 2.02 19.49 7.08
N ASP A 92 3.26 19.98 7.11
CA ASP A 92 4.30 19.62 6.13
C ASP A 92 4.84 18.21 6.40
N GLN A 93 5.24 17.53 5.34
CA GLN A 93 5.79 16.18 5.44
C GLN A 93 7.09 16.11 6.22
N GLU A 94 7.94 17.17 6.19
CA GLU A 94 9.30 17.10 6.72
C GLU A 94 9.59 18.08 7.86
N GLN A 95 9.96 19.31 7.56
CA GLN A 95 10.61 20.22 8.56
C GLN A 95 10.01 21.63 8.64
N LYS A 96 8.98 21.94 7.84
CA LYS A 96 8.43 23.30 7.79
C LYS A 96 7.38 23.56 8.85
N GLY A 97 6.84 22.53 9.50
CA GLY A 97 5.98 22.67 10.65
C GLY A 97 4.49 22.42 10.41
N ILE A 98 3.66 23.01 11.25
CA ILE A 98 2.20 22.88 11.23
C ILE A 98 1.60 24.27 11.05
N PHE A 99 0.60 24.40 10.20
CA PHE A 99 0.03 25.69 9.78
C PHE A 99 -1.46 25.72 10.06
N ARG A 100 -1.91 26.81 10.72
CA ARG A 100 -3.34 27.13 10.85
C ARG A 100 -3.76 27.99 9.65
N ILE A 101 -4.89 27.63 9.05
CA ILE A 101 -5.40 28.24 7.83
C ILE A 101 -6.76 28.86 8.14
N LYS A 102 -6.87 30.18 7.95
CA LYS A 102 -8.12 30.93 8.12
C LYS A 102 -8.62 31.33 6.74
N ILE A 103 -9.84 30.88 6.42
CA ILE A 103 -10.50 31.15 5.14
C ILE A 103 -11.73 32.03 5.44
N THR A 104 -11.94 33.08 4.65
CA THR A 104 -13.12 33.93 4.80
C THR A 104 -14.38 33.23 4.29
N ASP A 105 -15.57 33.64 4.80
CA ASP A 105 -16.86 33.06 4.41
C ASP A 105 -17.31 33.42 2.99
N ASP A 106 -16.56 34.26 2.26
CA ASP A 106 -16.85 34.58 0.87
C ASP A 106 -16.56 33.36 -0.02
N ILE A 107 -17.61 32.85 -0.67
CA ILE A 107 -17.51 31.65 -1.52
C ILE A 107 -16.87 32.00 -2.87
N ASP A 108 -17.15 33.19 -3.41
CA ASP A 108 -16.74 33.57 -4.76
C ASP A 108 -15.31 34.16 -4.79
N ASP A 109 -14.86 34.78 -3.68
CA ASP A 109 -13.51 35.35 -3.53
C ASP A 109 -12.95 35.07 -2.12
N PRO A 110 -12.66 33.81 -1.78
CA PRO A 110 -12.15 33.43 -0.47
C PRO A 110 -10.75 34.02 -0.25
N LYS A 111 -10.58 34.71 0.87
CA LYS A 111 -9.25 35.18 1.30
C LYS A 111 -8.67 34.24 2.32
N VAL A 112 -7.41 33.86 2.12
CA VAL A 112 -6.68 32.94 2.97
C VAL A 112 -5.59 33.67 3.72
N SER A 113 -5.47 33.37 5.00
CA SER A 113 -4.30 33.72 5.80
C SER A 113 -3.79 32.47 6.52
N THR A 114 -2.48 32.27 6.50
CA THR A 114 -1.81 31.16 7.16
C THR A 114 -0.98 31.67 8.33
N GLU A 115 -0.91 30.87 9.37
CA GLU A 115 -0.14 31.14 10.58
C GLU A 115 0.60 29.85 10.98
N GLU A 116 1.93 29.91 11.08
CA GLU A 116 2.73 28.79 11.58
C GLU A 116 2.45 28.62 13.09
N LEU A 117 2.11 27.42 13.49
CA LEU A 117 2.04 27.05 14.89
C LEU A 117 3.47 26.81 15.37
N ILE A 118 4.01 27.75 16.14
CA ILE A 118 5.40 27.71 16.63
C ILE A 118 5.57 26.58 17.63
N MET A 119 5.85 25.38 17.13
CA MET A 119 6.06 24.15 17.90
C MET A 119 7.34 23.46 17.41
N PRO A 120 8.14 22.85 18.30
CA PRO A 120 9.36 22.16 17.92
C PRO A 120 9.09 20.77 17.33
N ILE A 121 8.01 20.63 16.56
CA ILE A 121 7.59 19.39 15.88
C ILE A 121 7.23 19.67 14.42
N SER A 122 7.58 18.74 13.56
CA SER A 122 7.30 18.75 12.12
C SER A 122 7.20 17.33 11.61
N GLY A 123 6.68 17.12 10.41
CA GLY A 123 6.50 15.78 9.83
C GLY A 123 5.30 15.03 10.40
N ALA A 124 4.25 15.75 10.81
CA ALA A 124 3.03 15.15 11.30
C ALA A 124 2.22 14.59 10.13
N GLN A 125 1.84 13.31 10.21
CA GLN A 125 0.99 12.64 9.23
C GLN A 125 -0.40 12.31 9.81
N GLY A 126 -0.65 12.66 11.06
CA GLY A 126 -1.94 12.55 11.70
C GLY A 126 -2.22 13.73 12.60
N LEU A 127 -3.37 14.35 12.43
CA LEU A 127 -3.80 15.56 13.14
C LEU A 127 -5.23 15.37 13.63
N GLN A 128 -5.49 15.52 14.94
CA GLN A 128 -6.84 15.38 15.49
C GLN A 128 -7.10 16.39 16.60
N TRP A 129 -8.11 17.22 16.40
CA TRP A 129 -8.66 18.05 17.47
C TRP A 129 -9.68 17.29 18.32
N MET A 130 -9.49 17.26 19.63
CA MET A 130 -10.40 16.63 20.58
C MET A 130 -10.40 17.41 21.90
N ASP A 131 -11.57 17.89 22.30
CA ASP A 131 -11.77 18.71 23.51
C ASP A 131 -10.87 19.96 23.51
N ASP A 132 -9.97 20.09 24.50
CA ASP A 132 -9.03 21.22 24.63
C ASP A 132 -7.64 20.86 24.07
N TYR A 133 -7.48 19.68 23.41
CA TYR A 133 -6.19 19.19 22.95
C TYR A 133 -6.16 18.96 21.45
N PHE A 134 -5.02 19.24 20.89
CA PHE A 134 -4.69 18.89 19.51
C PHE A 134 -3.63 17.79 19.52
N TYR A 135 -4.03 16.60 19.06
CA TYR A 135 -3.16 15.43 18.96
C TYR A 135 -2.45 15.43 17.62
N VAL A 136 -1.18 15.07 17.67
CA VAL A 136 -0.28 15.13 16.52
C VAL A 136 0.55 13.85 16.47
N ASN A 137 0.32 13.00 15.45
CA ASN A 137 1.10 11.80 15.23
C ASN A 137 2.23 12.10 14.25
N VAL A 138 3.47 12.14 14.77
CA VAL A 138 4.64 12.59 14.03
C VAL A 138 5.40 11.38 13.50
N ASN A 139 5.55 11.33 12.18
CA ASN A 139 6.26 10.24 11.51
C ASN A 139 7.70 10.08 12.05
N GLY A 140 8.01 8.88 12.53
CA GLY A 140 9.31 8.54 13.11
C GLY A 140 9.59 9.12 14.51
N LYS A 141 8.62 9.84 15.13
CA LYS A 141 8.82 10.47 16.45
C LYS A 141 7.73 10.11 17.46
N GLY A 142 6.60 9.55 17.02
CA GLY A 142 5.49 9.14 17.87
C GLY A 142 4.41 10.19 18.08
N LEU A 143 3.60 9.99 19.10
CA LEU A 143 2.40 10.76 19.40
C LEU A 143 2.68 11.90 20.39
N PHE A 144 2.16 13.07 20.06
CA PHE A 144 2.19 14.27 20.89
C PHE A 144 0.78 14.84 21.06
N ARG A 145 0.58 15.66 22.09
CA ARG A 145 -0.60 16.53 22.19
C ARG A 145 -0.22 17.93 22.62
N MET A 146 -1.00 18.90 22.16
CA MET A 146 -0.85 20.30 22.49
C MET A 146 -2.14 20.79 23.14
N LYS A 147 -2.02 21.54 24.24
CA LYS A 147 -3.18 22.15 24.84
C LYS A 147 -3.49 23.49 24.19
N TYR A 148 -4.75 23.68 23.83
CA TYR A 148 -5.25 24.95 23.31
C TYR A 148 -5.75 25.85 24.42
N ASP A 149 -5.47 27.13 24.34
CA ASP A 149 -5.96 28.18 25.20
C ASP A 149 -6.87 29.13 24.40
N ASP A 150 -8.17 29.04 24.66
CA ASP A 150 -9.18 29.80 23.92
C ASP A 150 -9.09 31.33 24.15
N GLU A 151 -8.58 31.79 25.33
CA GLU A 151 -8.45 33.23 25.64
C GLU A 151 -7.32 33.87 24.82
N SER A 152 -6.19 33.20 24.70
CA SER A 152 -5.03 33.68 23.92
C SER A 152 -5.06 33.26 22.44
N ASP A 153 -5.92 32.32 22.04
CA ASP A 153 -5.99 31.70 20.71
C ASP A 153 -4.68 30.98 20.33
N LEU A 154 -3.98 30.43 21.31
CA LEU A 154 -2.67 29.81 21.14
C LEU A 154 -2.67 28.34 21.58
N PHE A 155 -1.85 27.55 20.92
CA PHE A 155 -1.43 26.25 21.42
C PHE A 155 -0.25 26.44 22.38
N ASN A 156 -0.36 25.89 23.56
CA ASN A 156 0.69 25.91 24.59
C ASN A 156 0.89 24.46 25.09
N ILE A 157 1.93 24.21 25.84
CA ILE A 157 2.24 22.91 26.44
C ILE A 157 2.22 21.77 25.41
N LEU A 158 3.39 21.46 24.87
CA LEU A 158 3.61 20.25 24.06
C LEU A 158 3.94 19.10 25.00
N GLU A 159 3.17 18.03 24.93
CA GLU A 159 3.35 16.80 25.72
C GLU A 159 3.62 15.62 24.79
N TYR A 160 4.69 14.89 25.04
CA TYR A 160 4.97 13.63 24.36
C TYR A 160 4.22 12.49 25.05
N LEU A 161 3.38 11.78 24.32
CA LEU A 161 2.54 10.71 24.85
C LEU A 161 3.13 9.30 24.60
N GLY A 162 4.23 9.20 23.88
CA GLY A 162 4.82 7.91 23.50
C GLY A 162 4.49 7.52 22.07
N GLY A 163 4.56 6.26 21.78
CA GLY A 163 4.22 5.68 20.48
C GLY A 163 5.38 4.91 19.87
N PRO A 164 5.13 4.19 18.76
CA PRO A 164 6.11 3.34 18.15
C PRO A 164 7.22 4.15 17.46
N ASP A 165 8.45 3.63 17.57
CA ASP A 165 9.62 4.12 16.85
C ASP A 165 9.61 3.53 15.43
N GLY A 166 8.91 4.17 14.51
CA GLY A 166 8.87 3.78 13.11
C GLY A 166 8.71 5.01 12.26
N GLY A 167 9.23 5.01 11.07
CA GLY A 167 9.19 6.19 10.22
C GLY A 167 9.28 5.87 8.74
N GLY A 168 9.26 6.93 7.94
CA GLY A 168 9.33 6.86 6.51
C GLY A 168 7.95 6.77 5.85
N GLU A 169 7.92 6.35 4.60
CA GLU A 169 6.68 6.29 3.81
C GLU A 169 5.62 5.34 4.37
N HIS A 170 6.02 4.34 5.17
CA HIS A 170 5.13 3.38 5.83
C HIS A 170 5.24 3.50 7.36
N GLY A 171 5.37 4.72 7.83
CA GLY A 171 5.56 5.06 9.23
C GLY A 171 4.27 5.23 10.04
N ASN A 172 4.35 6.18 10.96
CA ASN A 172 3.20 6.61 11.76
C ASN A 172 2.30 7.52 10.91
N HIS A 173 1.03 7.18 10.81
CA HIS A 173 0.07 7.88 9.94
C HIS A 173 -1.08 8.50 10.74
N ALA A 174 -2.28 8.51 10.20
CA ALA A 174 -3.42 9.21 10.74
C ALA A 174 -3.86 8.75 12.13
N LEU A 175 -4.59 9.62 12.80
CA LEU A 175 -5.34 9.32 14.01
C LEU A 175 -6.70 10.00 13.94
N ILE A 176 -7.72 9.33 14.46
CA ILE A 176 -9.09 9.85 14.54
C ILE A 176 -9.69 9.62 15.92
N LYS A 177 -10.60 10.52 16.35
CA LYS A 177 -11.38 10.34 17.58
C LYS A 177 -12.37 9.17 17.40
N ALA A 178 -12.45 8.28 18.40
CA ALA A 178 -13.47 7.26 18.48
C ALA A 178 -14.86 7.89 18.72
N GLN A 179 -15.90 7.38 18.04
CA GLN A 179 -17.25 7.95 18.18
C GLN A 179 -17.96 7.54 19.48
N ASP A 180 -17.51 6.46 20.12
CA ASP A 180 -18.16 5.89 21.31
C ASP A 180 -17.64 6.46 22.64
N ASN A 181 -16.46 7.08 22.66
CA ASN A 181 -15.86 7.68 23.85
C ASN A 181 -14.73 8.68 23.48
N GLU A 182 -13.88 9.02 24.44
CA GLU A 182 -12.74 9.94 24.31
C GLU A 182 -11.43 9.21 23.91
N ASP A 183 -11.50 8.02 23.34
CA ASP A 183 -10.34 7.31 22.81
C ASP A 183 -9.99 7.78 21.39
N LEU A 184 -8.82 7.39 20.94
CA LEU A 184 -8.32 7.64 19.58
C LEU A 184 -8.01 6.30 18.91
N PHE A 185 -8.25 6.23 17.61
CA PHE A 185 -7.68 5.19 16.73
C PHE A 185 -6.46 5.76 16.03
N LEU A 186 -5.37 4.98 16.00
CA LEU A 186 -4.15 5.27 15.26
C LEU A 186 -3.91 4.20 14.22
N VAL A 187 -3.44 4.60 13.04
CA VAL A 187 -2.99 3.67 12.01
C VAL A 187 -1.50 3.84 11.74
N ASN A 188 -0.83 2.71 11.51
CA ASN A 188 0.60 2.64 11.26
C ASN A 188 0.89 1.70 10.09
N GLY A 189 1.80 2.10 9.22
CA GLY A 189 2.25 1.28 8.12
C GLY A 189 3.21 0.16 8.56
N ASN A 190 3.53 -0.75 7.64
CA ASN A 190 4.29 -1.96 7.93
C ASN A 190 5.79 -1.74 8.27
N HIS A 191 6.31 -0.50 8.17
CA HIS A 191 7.65 -0.16 8.65
C HIS A 191 7.65 0.36 10.10
N THR A 192 6.48 0.38 10.74
CA THR A 192 6.32 0.81 12.13
C THR A 192 6.16 -0.41 13.02
N PRO A 193 7.18 -0.80 13.79
CA PRO A 193 7.06 -1.94 14.70
C PRO A 193 5.99 -1.65 15.76
N PRO A 194 5.18 -2.66 16.14
CA PRO A 194 4.17 -2.47 17.17
C PRO A 194 4.82 -2.15 18.53
N PRO A 195 4.23 -1.21 19.31
CA PRO A 195 4.66 -0.94 20.67
C PRO A 195 4.27 -2.10 21.61
N ASP A 196 4.66 -2.00 22.87
CA ASP A 196 4.13 -2.88 23.91
C ASP A 196 2.65 -2.54 24.15
N PHE A 197 1.75 -3.40 23.70
CA PHE A 197 0.32 -3.25 23.92
C PHE A 197 -0.09 -3.67 25.33
N THR A 198 -0.98 -2.92 25.96
CA THR A 198 -1.59 -3.26 27.25
C THR A 198 -2.65 -4.34 27.08
N SER A 199 -3.30 -4.37 25.91
CA SER A 199 -4.31 -5.39 25.55
C SER A 199 -4.38 -5.55 24.02
N SER A 200 -5.06 -6.60 23.56
CA SER A 200 -5.20 -6.89 22.14
C SER A 200 -6.49 -7.65 21.85
N SER A 201 -7.13 -7.33 20.74
CA SER A 201 -8.21 -8.17 20.17
C SER A 201 -7.66 -9.45 19.52
N ILE A 202 -6.39 -9.48 19.16
CA ILE A 202 -5.75 -10.57 18.44
C ILE A 202 -4.85 -11.34 19.42
N LEU A 203 -5.09 -12.64 19.57
CA LEU A 203 -4.34 -13.47 20.50
C LEU A 203 -2.89 -13.67 20.00
N ASN A 204 -2.73 -14.01 18.72
CA ASN A 204 -1.44 -14.30 18.11
C ASN A 204 -1.38 -13.74 16.69
N TRP A 205 -0.24 -13.18 16.31
CA TRP A 205 0.08 -12.83 14.92
C TRP A 205 1.42 -13.44 14.52
N GLU A 206 1.34 -14.41 13.60
CA GLU A 206 2.46 -15.13 13.05
C GLU A 206 2.46 -15.00 11.52
N GLU A 207 3.51 -15.49 10.91
CA GLU A 207 3.59 -15.50 9.45
C GLU A 207 2.56 -16.44 8.82
N ASP A 208 2.36 -17.62 9.42
CA ASP A 208 1.43 -18.68 9.01
C ASP A 208 1.48 -19.00 7.50
N ILE A 209 2.71 -19.19 7.02
CA ILE A 209 3.06 -19.50 5.63
C ILE A 209 3.63 -20.92 5.59
N LEU A 210 2.89 -21.86 4.99
CA LEU A 210 3.24 -23.28 5.01
C LEU A 210 4.52 -23.61 4.23
N LEU A 211 4.74 -22.96 3.06
CA LEU A 211 5.92 -23.16 2.25
C LEU A 211 6.85 -21.94 2.35
N PRO A 212 8.17 -22.10 2.16
CA PRO A 212 9.11 -20.99 2.22
C PRO A 212 8.73 -19.84 1.27
N ARG A 213 8.71 -18.61 1.82
CA ARG A 213 8.45 -17.41 1.01
C ARG A 213 9.66 -17.01 0.19
N ASN A 214 9.42 -16.32 -0.90
CA ASN A 214 10.38 -15.43 -1.52
C ASN A 214 10.05 -13.99 -1.08
N TRP A 215 11.05 -13.31 -0.57
CA TRP A 215 10.97 -11.87 -0.39
C TRP A 215 10.80 -11.20 -1.75
N ASP A 216 10.29 -9.97 -1.74
CA ASP A 216 10.21 -9.21 -2.99
C ASP A 216 11.53 -9.26 -3.77
N ALA A 217 11.44 -9.46 -5.08
CA ALA A 217 12.62 -9.65 -5.93
C ALA A 217 13.54 -8.41 -5.93
N ARG A 218 12.98 -7.24 -5.69
CA ARG A 218 13.67 -5.94 -5.61
C ARG A 218 14.03 -5.54 -4.18
N GLY A 219 13.68 -6.35 -3.19
CA GLY A 219 14.05 -6.15 -1.79
C GLY A 219 13.08 -5.30 -0.98
N HIS A 220 11.94 -4.86 -1.53
CA HIS A 220 10.96 -4.07 -0.79
C HIS A 220 10.42 -4.84 0.42
N ALA A 221 10.30 -4.16 1.56
CA ALA A 221 9.84 -4.73 2.83
C ALA A 221 10.50 -6.08 3.20
N ARG A 222 11.74 -6.32 2.72
CA ARG A 222 12.49 -7.52 3.06
C ARG A 222 12.79 -7.54 4.56
N GLY A 223 12.46 -8.67 5.20
CA GLY A 223 12.63 -8.83 6.64
C GLY A 223 11.56 -8.21 7.51
N VAL A 224 10.62 -7.47 6.93
CA VAL A 224 9.42 -7.03 7.63
C VAL A 224 8.46 -8.21 7.76
N THR A 225 8.13 -8.56 8.99
CA THR A 225 7.26 -9.70 9.31
C THR A 225 5.92 -9.24 9.88
N ALA A 226 5.00 -10.19 10.16
CA ALA A 226 3.77 -9.89 10.87
C ALA A 226 4.06 -9.09 12.16
N PRO A 227 3.15 -8.20 12.56
CA PRO A 227 1.79 -8.03 12.08
C PRO A 227 1.64 -7.22 10.77
N GLY A 228 2.72 -6.66 10.19
CA GLY A 228 2.63 -5.67 9.14
C GLY A 228 2.13 -4.32 9.66
N GLY A 229 1.36 -3.58 8.87
CA GLY A 229 0.64 -2.40 9.34
C GLY A 229 -0.50 -2.80 10.27
N TYR A 230 -0.89 -1.89 11.16
CA TYR A 230 -1.88 -2.17 12.20
C TYR A 230 -2.68 -0.93 12.60
N ILE A 231 -3.84 -1.18 13.21
CA ILE A 231 -4.68 -0.17 13.85
C ILE A 231 -4.69 -0.42 15.35
N ALA A 232 -4.35 0.61 16.11
CA ALA A 232 -4.42 0.64 17.57
C ALA A 232 -5.53 1.57 18.05
N ARG A 233 -6.15 1.26 19.20
CA ARG A 233 -7.01 2.15 19.95
C ARG A 233 -6.29 2.54 21.23
N ILE A 234 -6.28 3.83 21.56
CA ILE A 234 -5.63 4.37 22.75
C ILE A 234 -6.57 5.29 23.51
N ASN A 235 -6.41 5.36 24.84
CA ASN A 235 -7.08 6.39 25.62
C ASN A 235 -6.42 7.77 25.41
N SER A 236 -7.09 8.84 25.82
CA SER A 236 -6.65 10.23 25.59
C SER A 236 -5.26 10.56 26.15
N ASP A 237 -4.79 9.85 27.18
CA ASP A 237 -3.47 10.01 27.80
C ASP A 237 -2.42 9.02 27.24
N ALA A 238 -2.79 8.19 26.26
CA ALA A 238 -1.97 7.15 25.66
C ALA A 238 -1.29 6.19 26.67
N THR A 239 -1.92 5.97 27.82
CA THR A 239 -1.47 5.01 28.84
C THR A 239 -2.01 3.61 28.62
N ASP A 240 -3.06 3.49 27.81
CA ASP A 240 -3.67 2.23 27.41
C ASP A 240 -3.63 2.09 25.89
N TRP A 241 -2.96 1.05 25.41
CA TRP A 241 -2.80 0.73 24.00
C TRP A 241 -3.43 -0.61 23.71
N HIS A 242 -4.46 -0.62 22.86
CA HIS A 242 -5.16 -1.82 22.45
C HIS A 242 -4.97 -2.11 20.97
N MET A 243 -4.47 -3.30 20.62
CA MET A 243 -4.38 -3.75 19.23
C MET A 243 -5.76 -4.17 18.71
N VAL A 244 -6.25 -3.47 17.69
CA VAL A 244 -7.59 -3.72 17.11
C VAL A 244 -7.52 -4.65 15.91
N SER A 245 -6.66 -4.33 14.95
CA SER A 245 -6.61 -4.99 13.64
C SER A 245 -5.21 -4.91 13.03
N ILE A 246 -4.86 -5.91 12.21
CA ILE A 246 -3.52 -6.08 11.63
C ILE A 246 -3.57 -6.54 10.16
N GLY A 247 -2.41 -6.72 9.57
CA GLY A 247 -2.29 -7.31 8.23
C GLY A 247 -2.46 -6.31 7.11
N TYR A 248 -2.11 -5.07 7.33
CA TYR A 248 -2.07 -4.01 6.32
C TYR A 248 -0.66 -3.82 5.74
N ARG A 249 -0.57 -3.24 4.54
CA ARG A 249 0.71 -2.80 3.99
C ARG A 249 1.01 -1.37 4.42
N ASN A 250 0.20 -0.43 3.97
CA ASN A 250 0.41 0.98 4.24
C ASN A 250 -0.92 1.75 4.20
N THR A 251 -1.80 1.40 5.11
CA THR A 251 -3.00 2.21 5.34
C THR A 251 -2.54 3.57 5.88
N TYR A 252 -2.80 4.64 5.12
CA TYR A 252 -2.39 5.99 5.51
C TYR A 252 -3.43 6.64 6.41
N ASP A 253 -4.72 6.42 6.15
CA ASP A 253 -5.82 7.01 6.88
C ASP A 253 -6.95 6.01 7.12
N ILE A 254 -7.80 6.32 8.10
CA ILE A 254 -8.94 5.53 8.53
C ILE A 254 -10.15 6.44 8.79
N ALA A 255 -11.34 5.90 8.62
CA ALA A 255 -12.57 6.65 8.87
C ALA A 255 -13.63 5.78 9.55
N GLN A 256 -14.50 6.40 10.33
CA GLN A 256 -15.69 5.76 10.90
C GLN A 256 -16.94 6.23 10.17
N ASN A 257 -17.85 5.27 9.88
CA ASN A 257 -19.19 5.63 9.42
C ASN A 257 -20.09 6.08 10.58
N GLN A 258 -21.33 6.39 10.28
CA GLN A 258 -22.31 6.84 11.28
C GLN A 258 -22.65 5.83 12.39
N HIS A 259 -22.28 4.55 12.23
CA HIS A 259 -22.48 3.47 13.20
C HIS A 259 -21.24 3.19 14.04
N GLY A 260 -20.18 4.00 13.85
CA GLY A 260 -18.89 3.80 14.49
C GLY A 260 -18.12 2.58 13.97
N ASP A 261 -18.54 2.01 12.83
CA ASP A 261 -17.75 0.96 12.17
C ASP A 261 -16.55 1.59 11.46
N LEU A 262 -15.38 0.98 11.61
CA LEU A 262 -14.09 1.51 11.19
C LEU A 262 -13.69 0.97 9.81
N PHE A 263 -13.19 1.85 8.96
CA PHE A 263 -12.74 1.52 7.60
C PHE A 263 -11.32 1.96 7.38
N ALA A 264 -10.60 1.20 6.55
CA ALA A 264 -9.23 1.43 6.14
C ALA A 264 -9.12 1.29 4.61
N TYR A 265 -8.41 2.20 3.96
CA TYR A 265 -8.06 2.10 2.55
C TYR A 265 -6.59 1.72 2.45
N ASP A 266 -6.33 0.44 2.11
CA ASP A 266 -4.98 -0.13 2.14
C ASP A 266 -4.36 -0.18 0.76
N SER A 267 -3.05 -0.06 0.72
CA SER A 267 -2.26 -0.04 -0.51
C SER A 267 -2.02 -1.44 -1.07
N ASP A 268 -1.70 -1.48 -2.35
CA ASP A 268 -1.21 -2.66 -3.06
C ASP A 268 0.33 -2.74 -3.07
N MET A 269 0.82 -3.67 -3.86
CA MET A 269 2.21 -3.76 -4.25
C MET A 269 2.25 -3.92 -5.78
N GLU A 270 2.25 -2.80 -6.48
CA GLU A 270 2.17 -2.72 -7.96
C GLU A 270 3.27 -3.52 -8.66
N TRP A 271 4.41 -3.71 -8.00
CA TRP A 271 5.51 -4.51 -8.53
C TRP A 271 5.20 -6.00 -8.61
N ASP A 272 4.23 -6.48 -7.81
CA ASP A 272 3.76 -7.87 -7.82
C ASP A 272 2.70 -8.14 -8.91
N MET A 273 2.30 -7.12 -9.67
CA MET A 273 1.29 -7.24 -10.72
C MET A 273 1.66 -8.38 -11.68
N GLY A 274 0.68 -9.20 -12.03
CA GLY A 274 0.87 -10.41 -12.83
C GLY A 274 1.30 -11.65 -12.04
N MET A 275 1.63 -11.51 -10.75
CA MET A 275 1.95 -12.64 -9.88
C MET A 275 0.73 -13.07 -9.03
N PRO A 276 0.66 -14.34 -8.60
CA PRO A 276 -0.51 -14.89 -7.86
C PRO A 276 -0.73 -14.27 -6.47
N TRP A 277 0.22 -13.54 -5.94
CA TRP A 277 0.16 -12.84 -4.66
C TRP A 277 -0.08 -11.34 -4.80
N TYR A 278 -0.23 -10.80 -6.02
CA TYR A 278 -0.66 -9.42 -6.23
C TYR A 278 -2.02 -9.19 -5.61
N ARG A 279 -2.19 -8.02 -5.01
CA ARG A 279 -3.46 -7.52 -4.47
C ARG A 279 -3.65 -6.09 -4.91
N PRO A 280 -4.83 -5.73 -5.39
CA PRO A 280 -5.18 -4.33 -5.67
C PRO A 280 -5.30 -3.52 -4.38
N THR A 281 -5.36 -2.20 -4.50
CA THR A 281 -5.80 -1.33 -3.41
C THR A 281 -7.23 -1.69 -3.04
N ARG A 282 -7.58 -1.60 -1.75
CA ARG A 282 -8.81 -2.19 -1.25
C ARG A 282 -9.37 -1.43 -0.06
N LEU A 283 -10.68 -1.26 -0.05
CA LEU A 283 -11.40 -0.76 1.12
C LEU A 283 -11.73 -1.92 2.05
N LEU A 284 -11.39 -1.77 3.31
CA LEU A 284 -11.49 -2.81 4.35
C LEU A 284 -12.42 -2.34 5.47
N HIS A 285 -13.22 -3.24 6.02
CA HIS A 285 -13.96 -3.04 7.26
C HIS A 285 -13.10 -3.56 8.42
N ALA A 286 -12.44 -2.67 9.14
CA ALA A 286 -11.50 -2.98 10.19
C ALA A 286 -12.21 -3.38 11.49
N VAL A 287 -12.74 -4.60 11.53
CA VAL A 287 -13.42 -5.14 12.71
C VAL A 287 -12.42 -5.64 13.75
N SER A 288 -12.84 -5.73 15.02
CA SER A 288 -12.02 -6.22 16.11
C SER A 288 -11.45 -7.61 15.81
N GLY A 289 -10.14 -7.78 16.01
CA GLY A 289 -9.44 -9.04 15.82
C GLY A 289 -9.15 -9.42 14.36
N SER A 290 -9.40 -8.53 13.39
CA SER A 290 -9.16 -8.81 11.97
C SER A 290 -7.68 -8.82 11.61
N ASP A 291 -7.31 -9.77 10.73
CA ASP A 291 -6.03 -9.85 10.04
C ASP A 291 -6.30 -9.89 8.54
N PHE A 292 -5.88 -8.83 7.82
CA PHE A 292 -6.08 -8.73 6.38
C PHE A 292 -4.96 -9.37 5.57
N GLY A 293 -4.06 -10.09 6.26
CA GLY A 293 -3.15 -11.05 5.66
C GLY A 293 -1.99 -10.43 4.89
N TRP A 294 -1.62 -9.16 5.13
CA TRP A 294 -0.37 -8.69 4.57
C TRP A 294 0.81 -9.45 5.19
N ARG A 295 1.64 -9.97 4.32
CA ARG A 295 2.93 -10.58 4.61
C ARG A 295 3.88 -10.18 3.49
N SER A 296 5.15 -9.93 3.79
CA SER A 296 6.10 -9.47 2.78
C SER A 296 6.36 -10.50 1.69
N GLY A 297 6.58 -10.04 0.47
CA GLY A 297 6.85 -10.87 -0.70
C GLY A 297 5.71 -11.82 -1.04
N THR A 298 6.03 -13.08 -1.31
CA THR A 298 5.05 -14.12 -1.72
C THR A 298 4.20 -14.66 -0.56
N GLY A 299 4.38 -14.11 0.65
CA GLY A 299 3.74 -14.62 1.86
C GLY A 299 2.31 -14.13 2.09
N LYS A 300 1.77 -13.28 1.24
CA LYS A 300 0.42 -12.71 1.39
C LYS A 300 -0.65 -13.79 1.49
N TRP A 301 -1.53 -13.67 2.50
CA TRP A 301 -2.61 -14.63 2.69
C TRP A 301 -3.72 -14.42 1.66
N LYS A 302 -4.42 -15.48 1.36
CA LYS A 302 -5.57 -15.41 0.45
C LYS A 302 -6.81 -14.87 1.16
N GLU A 303 -7.61 -14.07 0.46
CA GLU A 303 -8.84 -13.46 1.00
C GLU A 303 -9.87 -14.49 1.48
N TYR A 304 -9.81 -15.71 0.96
CA TYR A 304 -10.71 -16.81 1.34
C TYR A 304 -10.25 -17.59 2.58
N TYR A 305 -9.10 -17.28 3.18
CA TYR A 305 -8.66 -17.97 4.40
C TYR A 305 -9.61 -17.68 5.56
N GLU A 306 -10.01 -18.72 6.30
CA GLU A 306 -10.99 -18.63 7.38
C GLU A 306 -10.53 -17.72 8.54
N ASP A 307 -9.23 -17.56 8.71
CA ASP A 307 -8.59 -16.70 9.71
C ASP A 307 -8.26 -15.28 9.19
N SER A 308 -8.69 -14.95 7.97
CA SER A 308 -8.60 -13.61 7.38
C SER A 308 -10.00 -13.08 7.02
N LEU A 309 -10.12 -11.83 6.63
CA LEU A 309 -11.36 -11.24 6.13
C LEU A 309 -11.17 -10.66 4.72
N PRO A 310 -12.20 -10.74 3.87
CA PRO A 310 -12.16 -10.15 2.55
C PRO A 310 -12.27 -8.62 2.63
N PRO A 311 -11.83 -7.90 1.58
CA PRO A 311 -12.15 -6.49 1.42
C PRO A 311 -13.65 -6.28 1.21
N ILE A 312 -14.13 -5.07 1.48
CA ILE A 312 -15.46 -4.62 1.08
C ILE A 312 -15.51 -4.48 -0.44
N VAL A 313 -14.45 -3.90 -1.02
CA VAL A 313 -14.26 -3.76 -2.46
C VAL A 313 -12.77 -3.64 -2.78
N ASN A 314 -12.38 -4.27 -3.89
CA ASN A 314 -11.10 -4.07 -4.55
C ASN A 314 -11.24 -2.90 -5.54
N VAL A 315 -10.29 -1.96 -5.53
CA VAL A 315 -10.34 -0.76 -6.37
C VAL A 315 -9.49 -0.94 -7.62
N GLY A 316 -8.19 -1.22 -7.43
CA GLY A 316 -7.26 -1.35 -8.54
C GLY A 316 -5.83 -1.04 -8.11
N PRO A 317 -4.92 -0.79 -9.04
CA PRO A 317 -3.60 -0.27 -8.69
C PRO A 317 -3.72 1.14 -8.13
N GLY A 318 -2.81 1.54 -7.23
CA GLY A 318 -2.84 2.88 -6.64
C GLY A 318 -1.97 3.04 -5.40
N SER A 319 -2.01 4.26 -4.85
CA SER A 319 -1.36 4.62 -3.59
C SER A 319 -2.35 5.34 -2.68
N PRO A 320 -3.14 4.61 -1.91
CA PRO A 320 -4.09 5.17 -0.94
C PRO A 320 -3.45 6.17 0.01
N THR A 321 -4.13 7.29 0.22
CA THR A 321 -3.77 8.33 1.19
C THR A 321 -4.98 8.66 2.08
N GLY A 322 -5.51 9.88 2.08
CA GLY A 322 -6.62 10.27 2.94
C GLY A 322 -7.89 9.43 2.79
N LEU A 323 -8.62 9.23 3.88
CA LEU A 323 -9.91 8.56 3.92
C LEU A 323 -10.84 9.30 4.88
N LEU A 324 -11.99 9.76 4.42
CA LEU A 324 -12.95 10.47 5.27
C LEU A 324 -14.39 10.04 5.00
N PHE A 325 -15.26 10.22 6.00
CA PHE A 325 -16.70 10.01 5.84
C PHE A 325 -17.39 11.34 5.54
N GLY A 326 -18.27 11.36 4.54
CA GLY A 326 -18.89 12.57 4.01
C GLY A 326 -19.93 13.26 4.90
N LYS A 327 -20.15 12.76 6.13
CA LYS A 327 -21.12 13.32 7.06
C LYS A 327 -20.83 14.79 7.37
N GLY A 328 -21.88 15.61 7.37
CA GLY A 328 -21.78 17.06 7.61
C GLY A 328 -21.46 17.88 6.35
N SER A 329 -21.19 17.23 5.21
CA SER A 329 -20.99 17.95 3.96
C SER A 329 -22.28 18.56 3.41
N LYS A 330 -22.15 19.68 2.71
CA LYS A 330 -23.23 20.32 1.94
C LYS A 330 -23.40 19.65 0.57
N TYR A 331 -23.52 18.32 0.57
CA TYR A 331 -23.68 17.49 -0.63
C TYR A 331 -25.00 16.74 -0.61
N PRO A 332 -25.43 16.16 -1.73
CA PRO A 332 -26.56 15.22 -1.76
C PRO A 332 -26.36 14.05 -0.80
N ALA A 333 -27.46 13.50 -0.28
CA ALA A 333 -27.45 12.45 0.75
C ALA A 333 -26.52 11.27 0.45
N LYS A 334 -26.46 10.83 -0.84
CA LYS A 334 -25.60 9.74 -1.29
C LYS A 334 -24.11 9.98 -1.01
N TYR A 335 -23.67 11.24 -1.02
CA TYR A 335 -22.28 11.63 -0.71
C TYR A 335 -22.06 11.92 0.77
N GLN A 336 -23.07 12.40 1.50
CA GLN A 336 -22.97 12.51 2.95
C GLN A 336 -22.84 11.15 3.64
N GLN A 337 -23.29 10.07 2.98
CA GLN A 337 -23.22 8.69 3.46
C GLN A 337 -22.09 7.88 2.80
N ALA A 338 -21.25 8.49 1.97
CA ALA A 338 -20.10 7.85 1.34
C ALA A 338 -18.82 8.04 2.13
N LEU A 339 -17.88 7.12 1.95
CA LEU A 339 -16.47 7.36 2.26
C LEU A 339 -15.81 7.97 1.02
N PHE A 340 -14.92 8.93 1.23
CA PHE A 340 -14.05 9.46 0.19
C PHE A 340 -12.64 8.95 0.45
N GLY A 341 -12.08 8.22 -0.52
CA GLY A 341 -10.72 7.72 -0.46
C GLY A 341 -9.87 8.34 -1.55
N LEU A 342 -8.68 8.77 -1.19
CA LEU A 342 -7.76 9.49 -2.06
C LEU A 342 -6.68 8.55 -2.58
N ASP A 343 -6.31 8.72 -3.85
CA ASP A 343 -5.19 8.04 -4.47
C ASP A 343 -4.13 9.05 -4.93
N TRP A 344 -2.91 8.89 -4.42
CA TRP A 344 -1.79 9.79 -4.71
C TRP A 344 -1.18 9.55 -6.09
N THR A 345 -1.15 8.29 -6.55
CA THR A 345 -0.47 7.91 -7.80
C THR A 345 -1.28 8.28 -9.04
N PHE A 346 -2.59 8.06 -8.99
CA PHE A 346 -3.49 8.32 -10.13
C PHE A 346 -4.23 9.64 -10.02
N GLY A 347 -4.00 10.40 -8.94
CA GLY A 347 -4.68 11.67 -8.73
C GLY A 347 -6.20 11.54 -8.71
N THR A 348 -6.72 10.51 -8.06
CA THR A 348 -8.15 10.19 -8.04
C THR A 348 -8.71 10.23 -6.63
N MET A 349 -9.84 10.88 -6.44
CA MET A 349 -10.66 10.76 -5.23
C MET A 349 -11.87 9.90 -5.55
N TYR A 350 -12.00 8.78 -4.88
CA TYR A 350 -13.14 7.86 -5.00
C TYR A 350 -14.22 8.18 -3.97
N ALA A 351 -15.49 8.07 -4.36
CA ALA A 351 -16.61 7.99 -3.44
C ALA A 351 -17.06 6.53 -3.31
N PHE A 352 -16.87 5.94 -2.14
CA PHE A 352 -17.32 4.60 -1.80
C PHE A 352 -18.72 4.67 -1.19
N ARG A 353 -19.73 4.28 -1.97
CA ARG A 353 -21.10 4.24 -1.49
C ARG A 353 -21.35 2.92 -0.78
N LEU A 354 -21.32 2.97 0.55
CA LEU A 354 -21.49 1.80 1.40
C LEU A 354 -22.92 1.26 1.31
N LYS A 355 -23.06 -0.06 1.22
CA LYS A 355 -24.30 -0.81 1.33
C LYS A 355 -24.18 -1.82 2.44
N PRO A 356 -25.01 -1.76 3.50
CA PRO A 356 -24.99 -2.77 4.55
C PRO A 356 -25.23 -4.18 3.97
N ASP A 357 -24.38 -5.13 4.34
CA ASP A 357 -24.44 -6.53 3.90
C ASP A 357 -24.17 -7.47 5.09
N GLY A 358 -25.22 -8.03 5.66
CA GLY A 358 -25.12 -8.80 6.90
C GLY A 358 -24.51 -7.99 8.03
N ALA A 359 -23.45 -8.53 8.64
CA ALA A 359 -22.72 -7.88 9.74
C ALA A 359 -21.61 -6.93 9.24
N SER A 360 -21.48 -6.73 7.93
CA SER A 360 -20.49 -5.87 7.28
C SER A 360 -21.13 -5.02 6.18
N TYR A 361 -20.38 -4.73 5.14
CA TYR A 361 -20.76 -3.86 4.03
C TYR A 361 -20.23 -4.42 2.71
N SER A 362 -20.89 -4.02 1.63
CA SER A 362 -20.33 -3.92 0.29
C SER A 362 -20.24 -2.45 -0.12
N ALA A 363 -19.56 -2.11 -1.21
CA ALA A 363 -19.47 -0.75 -1.69
C ALA A 363 -19.55 -0.68 -3.21
N GLU A 364 -20.20 0.38 -3.72
CA GLU A 364 -20.05 0.83 -5.09
C GLU A 364 -18.95 1.90 -5.12
N VAL A 365 -18.03 1.75 -6.05
CA VAL A 365 -16.93 2.71 -6.26
C VAL A 365 -17.35 3.68 -7.36
N GLU A 366 -17.27 4.97 -7.08
CA GLU A 366 -17.51 6.03 -8.05
C GLU A 366 -16.33 6.99 -8.01
N GLU A 367 -15.77 7.32 -9.14
CA GLU A 367 -14.76 8.35 -9.20
C GLU A 367 -15.42 9.72 -9.01
N PHE A 368 -15.05 10.38 -7.94
CA PHE A 368 -15.63 11.65 -7.54
C PHE A 368 -14.94 12.83 -8.22
N LEU A 369 -13.62 12.82 -8.22
CA LEU A 369 -12.79 13.75 -8.98
C LEU A 369 -11.46 13.10 -9.35
N SER A 370 -10.83 13.61 -10.40
CA SER A 370 -9.51 13.14 -10.84
C SER A 370 -8.75 14.21 -11.61
N GLY A 371 -7.44 14.07 -11.69
CA GLY A 371 -6.57 14.97 -12.44
C GLY A 371 -5.15 14.43 -12.59
N SER A 372 -4.39 15.00 -13.50
CA SER A 372 -2.99 14.59 -13.72
C SER A 372 -2.13 15.81 -14.10
N PRO A 373 -1.06 16.09 -13.30
CA PRO A 373 -0.73 15.51 -12.01
C PRO A 373 -1.64 16.03 -10.89
N LEU A 374 -2.11 15.18 -10.01
CA LEU A 374 -2.89 15.56 -8.82
C LEU A 374 -2.52 14.67 -7.63
N PRO A 375 -1.35 14.85 -7.00
CA PRO A 375 -0.88 14.00 -5.90
C PRO A 375 -1.68 14.28 -4.63
N LEU A 376 -2.85 13.69 -4.51
CA LEU A 376 -3.78 13.85 -3.38
C LEU A 376 -3.18 13.28 -2.09
N THR A 377 -3.15 14.05 -1.01
CA THR A 377 -2.61 13.59 0.26
C THR A 377 -3.67 13.42 1.33
N ASP A 378 -4.49 14.45 1.59
CA ASP A 378 -5.49 14.39 2.66
C ASP A 378 -6.70 15.28 2.36
N ALA A 379 -7.83 15.02 3.05
CA ALA A 379 -9.05 15.79 2.89
C ALA A 379 -9.89 15.82 4.18
N VAL A 380 -10.66 16.89 4.37
CA VAL A 380 -11.60 17.04 5.48
C VAL A 380 -12.90 17.74 5.04
N ILE A 381 -13.98 17.51 5.79
CA ILE A 381 -15.17 18.37 5.72
C ILE A 381 -14.93 19.55 6.67
N GLY A 382 -14.83 20.74 6.12
CA GLY A 382 -14.68 21.97 6.89
C GLY A 382 -15.88 22.27 7.79
N SER A 383 -15.71 23.16 8.77
CA SER A 383 -16.82 23.62 9.64
C SER A 383 -17.94 24.31 8.88
N ASP A 384 -17.64 24.78 7.67
CA ASP A 384 -18.60 25.36 6.71
C ASP A 384 -19.36 24.32 5.88
N GLY A 385 -19.02 23.02 6.02
CA GLY A 385 -19.67 21.89 5.34
C GLY A 385 -19.16 21.65 3.91
N TYR A 386 -18.09 22.27 3.48
CA TYR A 386 -17.43 21.95 2.20
C TYR A 386 -16.29 20.95 2.39
N LEU A 387 -16.01 20.16 1.39
CA LEU A 387 -14.85 19.29 1.37
C LEU A 387 -13.63 20.12 0.94
N TYR A 388 -12.59 20.05 1.75
CA TYR A 388 -11.28 20.59 1.44
C TYR A 388 -10.30 19.44 1.27
N PHE A 389 -9.42 19.56 0.26
CA PHE A 389 -8.36 18.58 0.06
C PHE A 389 -7.05 19.27 -0.30
N VAL A 390 -5.95 18.59 -0.03
CA VAL A 390 -4.61 19.07 -0.33
C VAL A 390 -3.87 18.09 -1.25
N THR A 391 -3.01 18.66 -2.09
CA THR A 391 -2.01 17.93 -2.86
C THR A 391 -0.64 18.11 -2.24
N GLY A 392 0.28 17.17 -2.44
CA GLY A 392 1.64 17.26 -1.89
C GLY A 392 2.31 15.91 -1.72
N GLY A 393 3.16 15.82 -0.71
CA GLY A 393 3.97 14.63 -0.42
C GLY A 393 5.23 14.54 -1.27
N ARG A 394 6.27 13.92 -0.72
CA ARG A 394 7.59 13.77 -1.37
C ARG A 394 8.14 15.07 -1.93
N ASP A 395 8.06 16.14 -1.13
CA ASP A 395 8.54 17.49 -1.48
C ASP A 395 7.90 18.04 -2.78
N LYS A 396 6.67 17.62 -3.12
CA LYS A 396 5.93 18.15 -4.27
C LYS A 396 5.26 19.49 -3.94
N GLU A 397 4.91 20.23 -4.99
CA GLU A 397 4.09 21.42 -4.86
C GLU A 397 2.75 21.06 -4.22
N SER A 398 2.32 21.93 -3.32
CA SER A 398 1.12 21.73 -2.51
C SER A 398 0.10 22.80 -2.80
N THR A 399 -1.15 22.39 -2.93
CA THR A 399 -2.27 23.32 -3.14
C THR A 399 -3.45 22.85 -2.30
N LEU A 400 -4.12 23.78 -1.63
CA LEU A 400 -5.39 23.58 -0.96
C LEU A 400 -6.53 23.87 -1.92
N TYR A 401 -7.41 22.91 -2.08
CA TYR A 401 -8.63 23.02 -2.89
C TYR A 401 -9.88 22.91 -2.03
N ARG A 402 -10.98 23.43 -2.55
CA ARG A 402 -12.34 23.27 -1.97
C ARG A 402 -13.26 22.74 -3.06
N VAL A 403 -14.13 21.79 -2.70
CA VAL A 403 -15.17 21.27 -3.57
C VAL A 403 -16.51 21.82 -3.10
N ILE A 404 -17.26 22.43 -4.00
CA ILE A 404 -18.61 22.95 -3.73
C ILE A 404 -19.63 22.23 -4.60
N TYR A 405 -20.84 22.06 -4.07
CA TYR A 405 -21.95 21.50 -4.86
C TYR A 405 -22.82 22.63 -5.40
N THR A 406 -22.95 22.70 -6.72
CA THR A 406 -23.73 23.69 -7.47
C THR A 406 -24.95 23.08 -8.15
N GLY A 407 -25.19 21.77 -7.96
CA GLY A 407 -26.32 21.05 -8.54
C GLY A 407 -27.66 21.33 -7.85
N ASN A 408 -28.71 20.63 -8.26
CA ASN A 408 -30.09 20.88 -7.84
C ASN A 408 -30.61 19.83 -6.83
N GLU A 409 -29.85 18.81 -6.45
CA GLU A 409 -30.26 17.82 -5.45
C GLU A 409 -30.30 18.46 -4.06
N SER A 410 -31.11 17.91 -3.14
CA SER A 410 -31.16 18.39 -1.75
C SER A 410 -29.83 18.12 -1.05
N ILE A 411 -29.32 19.14 -0.34
CA ILE A 411 -28.13 19.09 0.52
C ILE A 411 -28.51 19.11 2.02
N THR A 412 -29.77 18.83 2.36
CA THR A 412 -30.16 18.67 3.76
C THR A 412 -29.43 17.49 4.38
N GLU A 413 -29.21 17.55 5.71
CA GLU A 413 -28.60 16.45 6.43
C GLU A 413 -29.29 15.13 6.08
N ALA A 414 -28.48 14.13 5.71
CA ALA A 414 -28.99 12.82 5.33
C ALA A 414 -29.46 12.07 6.59
N ASP A 415 -30.60 11.41 6.47
CA ASP A 415 -31.01 10.42 7.48
C ASP A 415 -29.97 9.27 7.54
N SER A 416 -29.98 8.50 8.64
CA SER A 416 -29.18 7.28 8.71
C SER A 416 -29.56 6.31 7.60
N PHE A 417 -28.63 5.40 7.20
CA PHE A 417 -28.94 4.34 6.24
C PHE A 417 -30.25 3.66 6.58
N GLU A 418 -31.13 3.46 5.58
CA GLU A 418 -32.28 2.59 5.74
C GLU A 418 -31.79 1.16 5.94
N GLU A 419 -31.82 0.70 7.20
CA GLU A 419 -31.47 -0.66 7.55
C GLU A 419 -32.72 -1.47 7.88
N ASN A 420 -32.80 -2.68 7.31
CA ASN A 420 -33.77 -3.63 7.80
C ASN A 420 -33.32 -4.21 9.17
N SER A 421 -34.27 -4.81 9.92
CA SER A 421 -33.99 -5.33 11.26
C SER A 421 -32.91 -6.42 11.25
N GLY A 422 -32.83 -7.25 10.19
CA GLY A 422 -31.85 -8.33 10.09
C GLY A 422 -30.40 -7.82 9.97
N ILE A 423 -30.17 -6.73 9.24
CA ILE A 423 -28.86 -6.09 9.16
C ILE A 423 -28.43 -5.51 10.50
N LYS A 424 -29.38 -4.82 11.18
CA LYS A 424 -29.10 -4.29 12.50
C LYS A 424 -28.78 -5.39 13.52
N GLU A 425 -29.57 -6.45 13.54
CA GLU A 425 -29.37 -7.62 14.39
C GLU A 425 -28.02 -8.29 14.11
N ALA A 426 -27.63 -8.44 12.83
CA ALA A 426 -26.35 -9.04 12.46
C ALA A 426 -25.16 -8.17 12.96
N ARG A 427 -25.21 -6.86 12.79
CA ARG A 427 -24.19 -5.93 13.31
C ARG A 427 -24.12 -5.96 14.84
N GLU A 428 -25.26 -5.94 15.52
CA GLU A 428 -25.32 -6.01 16.99
C GLU A 428 -24.77 -7.34 17.51
N LEU A 429 -25.08 -8.44 16.84
CA LEU A 429 -24.55 -9.77 17.17
C LEU A 429 -23.02 -9.78 17.00
N ARG A 430 -22.48 -9.31 15.87
CA ARG A 430 -21.03 -9.18 15.69
C ARG A 430 -20.39 -8.39 16.82
N LYS A 431 -20.88 -7.17 17.11
CA LYS A 431 -20.33 -6.31 18.17
C LYS A 431 -20.43 -6.97 19.56
N SER A 432 -21.48 -7.74 19.84
CA SER A 432 -21.61 -8.47 21.10
C SER A 432 -20.57 -9.61 21.24
N LEU A 433 -20.19 -10.26 20.14
CA LEU A 433 -19.13 -11.27 20.11
C LEU A 433 -17.74 -10.61 20.24
N GLU A 434 -17.53 -9.48 19.56
CA GLU A 434 -16.30 -8.70 19.65
C GLU A 434 -15.99 -8.20 21.07
N ALA A 435 -17.01 -8.02 21.91
CA ALA A 435 -16.83 -7.62 23.31
C ALA A 435 -16.07 -8.67 24.15
N PHE A 436 -15.96 -9.92 23.68
CA PHE A 436 -15.16 -10.96 24.33
C PHE A 436 -13.71 -11.01 23.84
N HIS A 437 -13.35 -10.23 22.83
CA HIS A 437 -11.98 -10.23 22.31
C HIS A 437 -11.03 -9.59 23.33
N GLY A 438 -9.88 -10.22 23.56
CA GLY A 438 -8.90 -9.75 24.52
C GLY A 438 -9.22 -10.12 25.99
N THR A 439 -10.30 -10.84 26.25
CA THR A 439 -10.73 -11.17 27.61
C THR A 439 -11.05 -12.64 27.78
N GLN A 440 -10.90 -13.14 29.02
CA GLN A 440 -11.36 -14.46 29.42
C GLN A 440 -12.65 -14.31 30.23
N ASP A 441 -13.74 -14.91 29.73
CA ASP A 441 -15.05 -14.87 30.36
C ASP A 441 -15.70 -16.27 30.24
N PRO A 442 -16.14 -16.88 31.36
CA PRO A 442 -16.75 -18.23 31.37
C PRO A 442 -17.99 -18.38 30.46
N GLU A 443 -18.69 -17.29 30.17
CA GLU A 443 -19.89 -17.31 29.32
C GLU A 443 -19.55 -17.28 27.82
N THR A 444 -18.29 -16.96 27.46
CA THR A 444 -17.88 -16.78 26.05
C THR A 444 -18.14 -18.04 25.21
N ILE A 445 -17.74 -19.21 25.71
CA ILE A 445 -17.92 -20.47 24.94
C ILE A 445 -19.39 -20.76 24.69
N ASN A 446 -20.26 -20.53 25.66
CA ASN A 446 -21.70 -20.74 25.48
C ASN A 446 -22.31 -19.73 24.50
N THR A 447 -21.80 -18.50 24.49
CA THR A 447 -22.30 -17.41 23.64
C THR A 447 -21.76 -17.50 22.22
N ALA A 448 -20.45 -17.69 22.04
CA ALA A 448 -19.78 -17.63 20.73
C ALA A 448 -19.87 -18.94 19.93
N TRP A 449 -19.83 -20.09 20.60
CA TRP A 449 -19.81 -21.39 19.93
C TRP A 449 -20.96 -21.64 18.94
N PRO A 450 -22.23 -21.28 19.24
CA PRO A 450 -23.34 -21.43 18.31
C PRO A 450 -23.19 -20.64 16.99
N HIS A 451 -22.22 -19.74 16.92
CA HIS A 451 -21.97 -18.89 15.76
C HIS A 451 -20.74 -19.28 14.94
N LEU A 452 -20.04 -20.38 15.31
CA LEU A 452 -18.88 -20.87 14.56
C LEU A 452 -19.24 -21.47 13.18
N ASP A 453 -20.51 -21.76 12.91
CA ASP A 453 -21.02 -22.17 11.60
C ASP A 453 -21.94 -21.13 10.95
N HIS A 454 -21.97 -19.91 11.48
CA HIS A 454 -22.81 -18.85 10.96
C HIS A 454 -22.49 -18.57 9.48
N SER A 455 -23.50 -18.34 8.65
CA SER A 455 -23.32 -18.10 7.21
C SER A 455 -22.60 -16.77 6.94
N ASP A 456 -22.83 -15.74 7.77
CA ASP A 456 -22.11 -14.48 7.73
C ASP A 456 -20.70 -14.66 8.26
N ARG A 457 -19.71 -14.35 7.40
CA ARG A 457 -18.30 -14.58 7.69
C ARG A 457 -17.77 -13.65 8.80
N PHE A 458 -18.29 -12.43 8.94
CA PHE A 458 -17.88 -11.50 9.97
C PHE A 458 -18.37 -11.92 11.36
N ILE A 459 -19.59 -12.49 11.44
CA ILE A 459 -20.10 -13.07 12.69
C ILE A 459 -19.28 -14.30 13.06
N ARG A 460 -19.02 -15.20 12.08
CA ARG A 460 -18.21 -16.40 12.30
C ARG A 460 -16.79 -16.06 12.74
N HIS A 461 -16.17 -15.02 12.14
CA HIS A 461 -14.88 -14.50 12.52
C HIS A 461 -14.89 -13.99 13.97
N ALA A 462 -15.85 -13.14 14.33
CA ALA A 462 -15.96 -12.60 15.69
C ALA A 462 -16.14 -13.73 16.73
N ALA A 463 -16.96 -14.73 16.42
CA ALA A 463 -17.14 -15.91 17.28
C ALA A 463 -15.84 -16.72 17.45
N ARG A 464 -15.08 -16.93 16.36
CA ARG A 464 -13.80 -17.64 16.37
C ARG A 464 -12.78 -16.92 17.26
N VAL A 465 -12.60 -15.62 17.06
CA VAL A 465 -11.66 -14.81 17.85
C VAL A 465 -12.04 -14.81 19.33
N ALA A 466 -13.32 -14.71 19.65
CA ALA A 466 -13.79 -14.79 21.03
C ALA A 466 -13.43 -16.15 21.69
N VAL A 467 -13.56 -17.26 20.96
CA VAL A 467 -13.19 -18.61 21.43
C VAL A 467 -11.66 -18.73 21.60
N GLU A 468 -10.85 -18.19 20.71
CA GLU A 468 -9.39 -18.22 20.80
C GLU A 468 -8.85 -17.62 22.11
N TRP A 469 -9.52 -16.63 22.68
CA TRP A 469 -9.13 -15.99 23.94
C TRP A 469 -9.45 -16.79 25.20
N GLN A 470 -10.24 -17.87 25.07
CA GLN A 470 -10.60 -18.71 26.21
C GLN A 470 -9.54 -19.79 26.47
N PRO A 471 -9.40 -20.28 27.74
CA PRO A 471 -8.50 -21.39 28.06
C PRO A 471 -8.77 -22.59 27.13
N VAL A 472 -7.77 -23.03 26.40
CA VAL A 472 -7.92 -24.05 25.34
C VAL A 472 -8.45 -25.37 25.88
N GLU A 473 -8.03 -25.76 27.08
CA GLU A 473 -8.46 -26.97 27.76
C GLU A 473 -9.99 -27.06 27.99
N GLU A 474 -10.69 -25.92 28.02
CA GLU A 474 -12.15 -25.88 28.21
C GLU A 474 -12.92 -26.22 26.93
N TRP A 475 -12.34 -26.02 25.76
CA TRP A 475 -13.07 -26.18 24.50
C TRP A 475 -12.37 -27.07 23.44
N ALA A 476 -11.08 -27.37 23.56
CA ALA A 476 -10.34 -28.17 22.56
C ALA A 476 -11.03 -29.51 22.24
N LYS A 477 -11.49 -30.23 23.27
CA LYS A 477 -12.20 -31.51 23.10
C LYS A 477 -13.51 -31.34 22.30
N LYS A 478 -14.23 -30.23 22.54
CA LYS A 478 -15.46 -29.89 21.84
C LYS A 478 -15.16 -29.59 20.37
N ALA A 479 -14.09 -28.84 20.06
CA ALA A 479 -13.64 -28.54 18.71
C ALA A 479 -13.35 -29.81 17.90
N MET A 480 -12.62 -30.77 18.49
CA MET A 480 -12.29 -32.06 17.84
C MET A 480 -13.49 -33.01 17.67
N GLN A 481 -14.61 -32.78 18.35
CA GLN A 481 -15.80 -33.62 18.33
C GLN A 481 -17.04 -32.89 17.77
N GLU A 482 -16.87 -31.72 17.16
CA GLU A 482 -17.94 -30.91 16.62
C GLU A 482 -18.59 -31.61 15.41
N ASP A 483 -19.93 -31.67 15.38
CA ASP A 483 -20.69 -32.40 14.37
C ASP A 483 -20.92 -31.56 13.09
N SER A 484 -21.08 -30.22 13.23
CA SER A 484 -21.22 -29.32 12.09
C SER A 484 -19.92 -29.20 11.32
N ASN A 485 -19.88 -29.50 10.03
CA ASN A 485 -18.66 -29.35 9.21
C ASN A 485 -18.05 -27.94 9.29
N GLN A 486 -18.89 -26.91 9.21
CA GLN A 486 -18.37 -25.54 9.27
C GLN A 486 -17.87 -25.17 10.66
N ALA A 487 -18.62 -25.48 11.72
CA ALA A 487 -18.18 -25.19 13.09
C ALA A 487 -16.91 -25.99 13.43
N ARG A 488 -16.76 -27.23 12.97
CA ARG A 488 -15.57 -28.06 13.13
C ARG A 488 -14.36 -27.40 12.44
N ILE A 489 -14.50 -26.98 11.19
CA ILE A 489 -13.44 -26.27 10.46
C ILE A 489 -13.03 -25.01 11.21
N THR A 490 -14.00 -24.16 11.57
CA THR A 490 -13.73 -22.87 12.25
C THR A 490 -13.09 -23.07 13.62
N SER A 491 -13.57 -24.06 14.40
CA SER A 491 -13.00 -24.36 15.72
C SER A 491 -11.62 -25.04 15.64
N LEU A 492 -11.32 -25.81 14.58
CA LEU A 492 -9.99 -26.36 14.33
C LEU A 492 -8.98 -25.26 13.93
N VAL A 493 -9.43 -24.26 13.17
CA VAL A 493 -8.63 -23.05 12.92
C VAL A 493 -8.32 -22.35 14.24
N ALA A 494 -9.32 -22.14 15.11
CA ALA A 494 -9.10 -21.56 16.43
C ALA A 494 -8.13 -22.42 17.27
N LEU A 495 -8.28 -23.75 17.25
CA LEU A 495 -7.43 -24.68 17.99
C LEU A 495 -5.98 -24.64 17.48
N ALA A 496 -5.78 -24.54 16.18
CA ALA A 496 -4.44 -24.38 15.62
C ALA A 496 -3.78 -23.06 16.05
N ARG A 497 -4.57 -21.98 16.16
CA ARG A 497 -4.06 -20.65 16.52
C ARG A 497 -3.80 -20.47 18.03
N ALA A 498 -4.58 -21.12 18.87
CA ALA A 498 -4.50 -20.97 20.33
C ALA A 498 -3.87 -22.17 21.06
N GLY A 499 -3.87 -23.35 20.42
CA GLY A 499 -3.45 -24.60 21.03
C GLY A 499 -1.95 -24.85 21.00
N THR A 500 -1.56 -26.03 21.51
CA THR A 500 -0.19 -26.50 21.57
C THR A 500 -0.06 -27.87 20.90
N GLU A 501 1.18 -28.36 20.71
CA GLU A 501 1.47 -29.67 20.08
C GLU A 501 0.69 -30.85 20.70
N GLU A 502 0.27 -30.79 21.94
CA GLU A 502 -0.51 -31.84 22.60
C GLU A 502 -1.86 -32.14 21.91
N TYR A 503 -2.42 -31.15 21.20
CA TYR A 503 -3.69 -31.29 20.45
C TYR A 503 -3.51 -31.78 19.01
N ARG A 504 -2.27 -31.89 18.52
CA ARG A 504 -1.94 -32.23 17.11
C ARG A 504 -2.68 -33.47 16.61
N GLU A 505 -2.47 -34.62 17.29
CA GLU A 505 -3.03 -35.91 16.87
C GLU A 505 -4.55 -35.86 16.81
N GLY A 506 -5.20 -35.29 17.83
CA GLY A 506 -6.65 -35.14 17.86
C GLY A 506 -7.20 -34.20 16.80
N ALA A 507 -6.56 -33.09 16.53
CA ALA A 507 -6.95 -32.12 15.50
C ALA A 507 -6.83 -32.71 14.10
N ILE A 508 -5.74 -33.44 13.80
CA ILE A 508 -5.55 -34.11 12.52
C ILE A 508 -6.58 -35.25 12.33
N ASN A 509 -6.85 -36.06 13.33
CA ASN A 509 -7.88 -37.10 13.27
C ASN A 509 -9.26 -36.48 13.02
N SER A 510 -9.59 -35.37 13.67
CA SER A 510 -10.83 -34.65 13.46
C SER A 510 -10.98 -34.10 12.03
N LEU A 511 -9.88 -33.68 11.41
CA LEU A 511 -9.86 -33.29 9.98
C LEU A 511 -10.12 -34.51 9.07
N ILE A 512 -9.44 -35.62 9.31
CA ILE A 512 -9.57 -36.85 8.51
C ILE A 512 -11.02 -37.42 8.57
N GLU A 513 -11.72 -37.24 9.69
CA GLU A 513 -13.12 -37.62 9.82
C GLU A 513 -14.09 -36.78 8.96
N LEU A 514 -13.68 -35.56 8.55
CA LEU A 514 -14.47 -34.79 7.59
C LEU A 514 -14.40 -35.42 6.20
N ASN A 515 -15.56 -35.77 5.65
CA ASN A 515 -15.65 -36.28 4.28
C ASN A 515 -15.43 -35.13 3.28
N PHE A 516 -14.19 -34.93 2.83
CA PHE A 516 -13.79 -33.84 1.93
C PHE A 516 -14.64 -33.72 0.66
N GLU A 517 -15.10 -34.84 0.09
CA GLU A 517 -15.93 -34.85 -1.13
C GLU A 517 -17.27 -34.16 -0.94
N THR A 518 -17.85 -34.28 0.27
CA THR A 518 -19.18 -33.74 0.58
C THR A 518 -19.15 -32.28 1.02
N LEU A 519 -17.96 -31.69 1.23
CA LEU A 519 -17.79 -30.29 1.62
C LEU A 519 -18.14 -29.36 0.48
N THR A 520 -18.75 -28.22 0.81
CA THR A 520 -18.94 -27.12 -0.15
C THR A 520 -17.56 -26.54 -0.56
N PRO A 521 -17.44 -25.81 -1.69
CA PRO A 521 -16.17 -25.23 -2.10
C PRO A 521 -15.50 -24.39 -1.01
N MET A 522 -16.26 -23.56 -0.30
CA MET A 522 -15.71 -22.75 0.80
C MET A 522 -15.28 -23.59 2.00
N GLN A 523 -16.01 -24.66 2.33
CA GLN A 523 -15.61 -25.60 3.38
C GLN A 523 -14.35 -26.39 3.00
N LYS A 524 -14.18 -26.75 1.72
CA LYS A 524 -12.92 -27.36 1.23
C LYS A 524 -11.74 -26.42 1.46
N LEU A 525 -11.89 -25.15 1.13
CA LEU A 525 -10.85 -24.14 1.38
C LEU A 525 -10.57 -23.96 2.88
N GLY A 526 -11.62 -23.91 3.70
CA GLY A 526 -11.49 -23.87 5.17
C GLY A 526 -10.79 -25.09 5.75
N TYR A 527 -11.11 -26.31 5.25
CA TYR A 527 -10.41 -27.53 5.60
C TYR A 527 -8.92 -27.45 5.28
N LEU A 528 -8.58 -27.05 4.05
CA LEU A 528 -7.18 -26.92 3.60
C LEU A 528 -6.41 -25.88 4.42
N ARG A 529 -7.05 -24.77 4.78
CA ARG A 529 -6.44 -23.78 5.67
C ARG A 529 -6.28 -24.29 7.10
N ALA A 530 -7.27 -24.99 7.65
CA ALA A 530 -7.17 -25.61 8.98
C ALA A 530 -6.04 -26.64 9.02
N ALA A 531 -5.89 -27.50 7.99
CA ALA A 531 -4.78 -28.43 7.85
C ALA A 531 -3.43 -27.68 7.83
N SER A 532 -3.31 -26.63 7.01
CA SER A 532 -2.09 -25.81 6.93
C SER A 532 -1.70 -25.24 8.29
N LEU A 533 -2.65 -24.66 9.02
CA LEU A 533 -2.39 -24.07 10.35
C LEU A 533 -2.02 -25.14 11.39
N ILE A 534 -2.69 -26.29 11.38
CA ILE A 534 -2.37 -27.38 12.28
C ILE A 534 -0.93 -27.87 12.04
N PHE A 535 -0.53 -28.07 10.78
CA PHE A 535 0.82 -28.53 10.46
C PHE A 535 1.90 -27.51 10.87
N MET A 536 1.66 -26.23 10.64
CA MET A 536 2.59 -25.18 11.02
C MET A 536 2.70 -24.97 12.54
N ARG A 537 1.59 -25.01 13.25
CA ARG A 537 1.52 -24.58 14.65
C ARG A 537 1.52 -25.73 15.66
N LEU A 538 0.86 -26.84 15.33
CA LEU A 538 0.78 -27.99 16.23
C LEU A 538 1.72 -29.12 15.79
N GLY A 539 2.14 -29.16 14.52
CA GLY A 539 3.06 -30.11 13.95
C GLY A 539 2.48 -31.03 12.88
N ASP A 540 3.35 -31.66 12.13
CA ASP A 540 3.04 -32.50 10.98
C ASP A 540 2.31 -33.80 11.36
N PRO A 541 1.53 -34.40 10.42
CA PRO A 541 0.87 -35.68 10.59
C PRO A 541 1.89 -36.84 10.71
N ASP A 542 1.53 -37.90 11.43
CA ASP A 542 2.26 -39.16 11.38
C ASP A 542 2.13 -39.83 10.00
N ASP A 543 2.88 -40.93 9.77
CA ASP A 543 2.91 -41.59 8.46
C ASP A 543 1.54 -42.11 8.02
N LYS A 544 0.71 -42.57 8.94
CA LYS A 544 -0.64 -43.05 8.63
C LYS A 544 -1.57 -41.91 8.27
N GLN A 545 -1.62 -40.89 9.12
CA GLN A 545 -2.39 -39.67 8.90
C GLN A 545 -1.99 -38.96 7.59
N ARG A 546 -0.65 -38.89 7.33
CA ARG A 546 -0.09 -38.37 6.07
C ARG A 546 -0.64 -39.11 4.87
N SER A 547 -0.61 -40.48 4.86
CA SER A 547 -1.13 -41.27 3.76
C SER A 547 -2.63 -41.05 3.55
N GLU A 548 -3.42 -41.00 4.62
CA GLU A 548 -4.86 -40.78 4.53
C GLU A 548 -5.19 -39.38 3.94
N ILE A 549 -4.48 -38.35 4.34
CA ILE A 549 -4.67 -36.98 3.81
C ILE A 549 -4.20 -36.87 2.36
N THR A 550 -2.99 -37.38 2.04
CA THR A 550 -2.46 -37.28 0.67
C THR A 550 -3.28 -38.04 -0.34
N ASP A 551 -3.80 -39.22 0.02
CA ASP A 551 -4.65 -40.02 -0.87
C ASP A 551 -5.96 -39.26 -1.21
N VAL A 552 -6.61 -38.64 -0.22
CA VAL A 552 -7.81 -37.84 -0.45
C VAL A 552 -7.50 -36.63 -1.34
N LEU A 553 -6.41 -35.92 -1.08
CA LEU A 553 -6.09 -34.68 -1.83
C LEU A 553 -5.64 -34.98 -3.28
N ILE A 554 -4.92 -36.09 -3.52
CA ILE A 554 -4.52 -36.51 -4.86
C ILE A 554 -5.74 -36.88 -5.72
N GLU A 555 -6.76 -37.51 -5.14
CA GLU A 555 -8.01 -37.85 -5.84
C GLU A 555 -8.80 -36.58 -6.22
N GLN A 556 -8.64 -35.48 -5.49
CA GLN A 556 -9.31 -34.22 -5.78
C GLN A 556 -8.62 -33.39 -6.87
N LEU A 557 -7.42 -33.78 -7.34
CA LEU A 557 -6.69 -33.07 -8.39
C LEU A 557 -6.86 -33.75 -9.76
N PRO A 558 -7.29 -33.02 -10.82
CA PRO A 558 -7.69 -31.59 -10.81
C PRO A 558 -9.09 -31.39 -10.20
N ASN A 559 -9.32 -30.21 -9.61
CA ASN A 559 -10.61 -29.77 -9.13
C ASN A 559 -11.12 -28.61 -10.00
N ASP A 560 -12.44 -28.46 -10.12
CA ASP A 560 -13.05 -27.37 -10.88
C ASP A 560 -12.78 -25.99 -10.25
N ASP A 561 -12.64 -25.92 -8.92
CA ASP A 561 -12.26 -24.72 -8.20
C ASP A 561 -10.72 -24.61 -8.14
N VAL A 562 -10.19 -23.65 -8.88
CA VAL A 562 -8.75 -23.36 -8.97
C VAL A 562 -8.11 -23.10 -7.60
N ARG A 563 -8.88 -22.50 -6.66
CA ARG A 563 -8.41 -22.23 -5.30
C ARG A 563 -8.18 -23.53 -4.52
N VAL A 564 -9.05 -24.53 -4.73
CA VAL A 564 -8.87 -25.87 -4.14
C VAL A 564 -7.63 -26.54 -4.70
N ASN A 565 -7.36 -26.42 -6.02
CA ASN A 565 -6.12 -26.92 -6.62
C ASN A 565 -4.89 -26.28 -5.95
N THR A 566 -4.91 -24.95 -5.80
CA THR A 566 -3.83 -24.19 -5.18
C THR A 566 -3.51 -24.70 -3.77
N GLU A 567 -4.51 -24.77 -2.91
CA GLU A 567 -4.28 -25.14 -1.50
C GLU A 567 -3.97 -26.64 -1.33
N ALA A 568 -4.58 -27.52 -2.17
CA ALA A 568 -4.25 -28.94 -2.17
C ALA A 568 -2.81 -29.20 -2.63
N ILE A 569 -2.35 -28.56 -3.72
CA ILE A 569 -0.96 -28.64 -4.16
C ILE A 569 -0.01 -28.12 -3.08
N ARG A 570 -0.34 -27.02 -2.41
CA ARG A 570 0.46 -26.46 -1.31
C ARG A 570 0.68 -27.45 -0.18
N LEU A 571 -0.38 -28.14 0.27
CA LEU A 571 -0.32 -29.16 1.29
C LEU A 571 0.45 -30.40 0.82
N LEU A 572 0.19 -30.88 -0.39
CA LEU A 572 0.87 -32.05 -0.94
C LEU A 572 2.38 -31.82 -1.13
N VAL A 573 2.77 -30.60 -1.54
CA VAL A 573 4.18 -30.20 -1.60
C VAL A 573 4.82 -30.15 -0.22
N HIS A 574 4.12 -29.61 0.79
CA HIS A 574 4.61 -29.62 2.17
C HIS A 574 4.80 -31.02 2.71
N LEU A 575 3.87 -31.91 2.40
CA LEU A 575 3.93 -33.33 2.80
C LEU A 575 4.89 -34.18 1.93
N GLU A 576 5.60 -33.55 0.98
CA GLU A 576 6.54 -34.22 0.06
C GLU A 576 5.91 -35.38 -0.73
N GLU A 577 4.65 -35.27 -1.17
CA GLU A 577 3.93 -36.29 -1.90
C GLU A 577 4.30 -36.29 -3.39
N PRO A 578 5.05 -37.27 -3.93
CA PRO A 578 5.58 -37.21 -5.30
C PRO A 578 4.50 -37.19 -6.40
N ARG A 579 3.33 -37.79 -6.16
CA ARG A 579 2.22 -37.83 -7.13
C ARG A 579 1.71 -36.44 -7.49
N VAL A 580 1.98 -35.42 -6.67
CA VAL A 580 1.60 -34.02 -6.94
C VAL A 580 2.28 -33.47 -8.18
N ILE A 581 3.50 -33.93 -8.50
CA ILE A 581 4.30 -33.42 -9.62
C ILE A 581 3.54 -33.66 -10.94
N GLU A 582 3.12 -34.89 -11.19
CA GLU A 582 2.37 -35.23 -12.41
C GLU A 582 1.06 -34.44 -12.51
N LYS A 583 0.32 -34.36 -11.39
CA LYS A 583 -0.96 -33.64 -11.32
C LYS A 583 -0.80 -32.13 -11.58
N ALA A 584 0.17 -31.50 -10.94
CA ALA A 584 0.41 -30.07 -11.09
C ALA A 584 0.96 -29.74 -12.50
N LEU A 585 1.87 -30.56 -13.07
CA LEU A 585 2.34 -30.37 -14.44
C LEU A 585 1.19 -30.50 -15.46
N ALA A 586 0.27 -31.43 -15.28
CA ALA A 586 -0.92 -31.52 -16.13
C ALA A 586 -1.75 -30.21 -16.07
N LEU A 587 -1.93 -29.62 -14.89
CA LEU A 587 -2.60 -28.32 -14.75
C LEU A 587 -1.83 -27.17 -15.43
N LEU A 588 -0.47 -27.22 -15.50
CA LEU A 588 0.32 -26.25 -16.24
C LEU A 588 0.06 -26.29 -17.77
N GLN A 589 -0.36 -27.44 -18.30
CA GLN A 589 -0.61 -27.64 -19.73
C GLN A 589 -2.07 -27.33 -20.14
N GLU A 590 -2.98 -27.12 -19.19
CA GLU A 590 -4.36 -26.80 -19.53
C GLU A 590 -4.47 -25.53 -20.37
N GLU A 591 -5.19 -25.58 -21.48
CA GLU A 591 -5.53 -24.40 -22.30
C GLU A 591 -6.69 -23.63 -21.65
N LYS A 592 -6.44 -23.01 -20.52
CA LYS A 592 -7.43 -22.15 -19.85
C LYS A 592 -6.92 -20.71 -19.87
N ALA A 593 -7.77 -19.82 -20.35
CA ALA A 593 -7.44 -18.39 -20.32
C ALA A 593 -7.12 -17.95 -18.89
N PRO A 594 -6.06 -17.16 -18.69
CA PRO A 594 -5.78 -16.60 -17.37
C PRO A 594 -6.91 -15.65 -16.94
N PRO A 595 -7.18 -15.54 -15.64
CA PRO A 595 -8.13 -14.53 -15.16
C PRO A 595 -7.57 -13.13 -15.44
N VAL A 596 -8.37 -12.32 -16.10
CA VAL A 596 -8.07 -10.90 -16.33
C VAL A 596 -8.81 -10.11 -15.26
N PRO A 597 -8.15 -9.18 -14.55
CA PRO A 597 -8.86 -8.31 -13.62
C PRO A 597 -9.94 -7.50 -14.36
N ASP A 598 -11.12 -7.43 -13.77
CA ASP A 598 -12.23 -6.60 -14.26
C ASP A 598 -12.08 -5.18 -13.69
N TRP A 599 -11.06 -4.46 -14.17
CA TRP A 599 -10.85 -3.06 -13.79
C TRP A 599 -11.62 -2.16 -14.73
N ASP A 600 -12.14 -1.06 -14.20
CA ASP A 600 -12.85 -0.08 -15.00
C ASP A 600 -11.93 0.46 -16.11
N SER A 601 -12.39 0.33 -17.35
CA SER A 601 -11.65 0.83 -18.51
C SER A 601 -11.45 2.35 -18.47
N ALA A 602 -12.32 3.08 -17.78
CA ALA A 602 -12.15 4.51 -17.56
C ALA A 602 -10.96 4.81 -16.65
N LEU A 603 -10.72 3.99 -15.61
CA LEU A 603 -9.51 4.09 -14.77
C LEU A 603 -8.25 3.85 -15.59
N ILE A 604 -8.26 2.78 -16.40
CA ILE A 604 -7.11 2.40 -17.22
C ILE A 604 -6.79 3.48 -18.26
N ASN A 605 -7.80 3.99 -18.95
CA ASN A 605 -7.64 5.00 -20.02
C ASN A 605 -7.27 6.40 -19.50
N ARG A 606 -7.38 6.65 -18.21
CA ARG A 606 -7.08 7.96 -17.63
C ARG A 606 -5.61 8.20 -17.39
N SER A 607 -4.86 7.15 -17.19
CA SER A 607 -3.41 7.18 -17.20
C SER A 607 -2.96 6.55 -18.51
N GLU A 608 -2.81 7.33 -19.57
CA GLU A 608 -2.27 6.85 -20.84
C GLU A 608 -0.99 6.06 -20.61
N ASP A 609 -0.20 6.47 -19.65
CA ASP A 609 1.11 5.96 -19.31
C ASP A 609 1.09 4.67 -18.47
N TYR A 610 0.34 4.67 -17.37
CA TYR A 610 0.18 3.47 -16.52
C TYR A 610 -0.85 2.51 -17.12
N GLY A 611 -1.86 3.09 -17.76
CA GLY A 611 -2.86 2.37 -18.52
C GLY A 611 -2.24 1.57 -19.65
N GLY A 612 -1.22 2.08 -20.33
CA GLY A 612 -0.48 1.36 -21.36
C GLY A 612 0.10 0.03 -20.83
N THR A 613 0.83 0.05 -19.72
CA THR A 613 1.38 -1.17 -19.09
C THR A 613 0.28 -2.11 -18.58
N ILE A 614 -0.79 -1.56 -18.02
CA ILE A 614 -1.96 -2.36 -17.59
C ILE A 614 -2.65 -2.95 -18.82
N MET A 615 -2.90 -2.18 -19.86
CA MET A 615 -3.52 -2.67 -21.09
C MET A 615 -2.67 -3.74 -21.76
N GLU A 616 -1.35 -3.57 -21.80
CA GLU A 616 -0.43 -4.59 -22.33
C GLU A 616 -0.51 -5.88 -21.50
N MET A 617 -0.57 -5.78 -20.16
CA MET A 617 -0.80 -6.93 -19.29
C MET A 617 -2.19 -7.55 -19.50
N LEU A 618 -3.23 -6.73 -19.70
CA LEU A 618 -4.58 -7.25 -19.98
C LEU A 618 -4.66 -7.94 -21.36
N ASN A 619 -3.91 -7.43 -22.34
CA ASN A 619 -3.81 -8.04 -23.66
C ASN A 619 -2.92 -9.30 -23.68
N ASN A 620 -1.91 -9.37 -22.80
CA ASN A 620 -1.00 -10.50 -22.66
C ASN A 620 -0.97 -10.96 -21.19
N PRO A 621 -2.09 -11.44 -20.63
CA PRO A 621 -2.20 -11.76 -19.21
C PRO A 621 -1.28 -12.91 -18.82
N PRO A 622 -0.50 -12.75 -17.72
CA PRO A 622 0.33 -13.84 -17.22
C PRO A 622 -0.53 -15.02 -16.75
N PRO A 623 0.01 -16.25 -16.83
CA PRO A 623 -0.73 -17.45 -16.40
C PRO A 623 -0.76 -17.58 -14.87
N ILE A 624 -1.42 -16.65 -14.16
CA ILE A 624 -1.35 -16.45 -12.70
C ILE A 624 -1.52 -17.74 -11.90
N HIS A 625 -2.56 -18.56 -12.16
CA HIS A 625 -2.76 -19.80 -11.42
C HIS A 625 -1.67 -20.83 -11.67
N LYS A 626 -1.21 -20.92 -12.92
CA LYS A 626 -0.12 -21.84 -13.30
C LYS A 626 1.19 -21.41 -12.66
N LEU A 627 1.45 -20.09 -12.59
CA LEU A 627 2.61 -19.55 -11.87
C LEU A 627 2.59 -19.94 -10.39
N GLU A 628 1.41 -19.96 -9.76
CA GLU A 628 1.30 -20.37 -8.36
C GLU A 628 1.63 -21.86 -8.17
N TYR A 629 1.14 -22.73 -9.06
CA TYR A 629 1.48 -24.15 -9.02
C TYR A 629 2.98 -24.38 -9.24
N ALA A 630 3.57 -23.73 -10.24
CA ALA A 630 5.00 -23.80 -10.51
C ALA A 630 5.82 -23.25 -9.32
N PHE A 631 5.38 -22.16 -8.71
CA PHE A 631 6.02 -21.58 -7.53
C PHE A 631 6.02 -22.57 -6.35
N MET A 632 4.95 -23.31 -6.13
CA MET A 632 4.91 -24.34 -5.08
C MET A 632 5.82 -25.53 -5.41
N LEU A 633 5.77 -26.03 -6.66
CA LEU A 633 6.58 -27.18 -7.11
C LEU A 633 8.09 -26.96 -6.98
N ARG A 634 8.57 -25.70 -6.95
CA ARG A 634 10.02 -25.43 -6.76
C ARG A 634 10.60 -26.03 -5.49
N ASN A 635 9.73 -26.32 -4.50
CA ASN A 635 10.15 -26.91 -3.21
C ASN A 635 10.30 -28.44 -3.25
N MET A 636 9.79 -29.11 -4.31
CA MET A 636 9.90 -30.57 -4.44
C MET A 636 11.33 -30.99 -4.81
N ALA A 637 12.02 -31.65 -3.88
CA ALA A 637 13.37 -32.16 -4.10
C ALA A 637 13.39 -33.57 -4.75
N HIS A 638 12.33 -34.36 -4.56
CA HIS A 638 12.29 -35.78 -4.96
C HIS A 638 11.07 -36.10 -5.80
N GLY A 639 11.10 -37.24 -6.49
CA GLY A 639 9.96 -37.76 -7.25
C GLY A 639 9.87 -37.28 -8.69
N TRP A 640 10.79 -36.50 -9.17
CA TRP A 640 10.85 -36.02 -10.55
C TRP A 640 11.42 -37.05 -11.50
N THR A 641 10.92 -37.07 -12.75
CA THR A 641 11.66 -37.58 -13.91
C THR A 641 12.36 -36.43 -14.62
N ILE A 642 13.35 -36.74 -15.46
CA ILE A 642 14.06 -35.73 -16.27
C ILE A 642 13.07 -34.99 -17.21
N GLU A 643 12.14 -35.72 -17.81
CA GLU A 643 11.11 -35.17 -18.68
C GLU A 643 10.22 -34.14 -17.92
N GLN A 644 9.82 -34.47 -16.69
CA GLN A 644 9.04 -33.57 -15.84
C GLN A 644 9.84 -32.31 -15.44
N ARG A 645 11.14 -32.45 -15.12
CA ARG A 645 12.01 -31.29 -14.88
C ARG A 645 12.11 -30.40 -16.11
N ARG A 646 12.30 -30.98 -17.31
CA ARG A 646 12.35 -30.22 -18.58
C ARG A 646 11.02 -29.51 -18.84
N GLU A 647 9.89 -30.16 -18.61
CA GLU A 647 8.57 -29.57 -18.76
C GLU A 647 8.39 -28.37 -17.82
N TYR A 648 8.78 -28.52 -16.57
CA TYR A 648 8.71 -27.46 -15.55
C TYR A 648 9.54 -26.21 -15.95
N PHE A 649 10.82 -26.38 -16.30
CA PHE A 649 11.66 -25.24 -16.71
C PHE A 649 11.23 -24.62 -18.04
N SER A 650 10.71 -25.44 -18.97
CA SER A 650 10.13 -24.91 -20.21
C SER A 650 8.89 -24.05 -19.95
N PHE A 651 8.10 -24.38 -18.92
CA PHE A 651 6.98 -23.54 -18.51
C PHE A 651 7.46 -22.18 -17.99
N ILE A 652 8.49 -22.13 -17.13
CA ILE A 652 9.05 -20.87 -16.62
C ILE A 652 9.53 -19.96 -17.77
N ASN A 653 10.25 -20.53 -18.75
CA ASN A 653 10.71 -19.77 -19.91
C ASN A 653 9.54 -19.20 -20.72
N ARG A 654 8.50 -20.04 -21.01
CA ARG A 654 7.31 -19.54 -21.70
C ARG A 654 6.58 -18.45 -20.93
N ALA A 655 6.49 -18.56 -19.59
CA ALA A 655 5.85 -17.54 -18.77
C ALA A 655 6.63 -16.20 -18.80
N ALA A 656 7.96 -16.26 -18.93
CA ALA A 656 8.79 -15.07 -19.10
C ALA A 656 8.65 -14.44 -20.50
N ASP A 657 8.52 -15.27 -21.55
CA ASP A 657 8.44 -14.81 -22.93
C ASP A 657 7.06 -14.24 -23.30
N GLN A 658 5.99 -14.73 -22.68
CA GLN A 658 4.60 -14.46 -23.06
C GLN A 658 3.85 -13.58 -22.07
N GLY A 659 4.31 -13.52 -20.82
CA GLY A 659 3.62 -12.80 -19.74
C GLY A 659 4.18 -11.41 -19.54
N MET A 660 3.26 -10.46 -19.36
CA MET A 660 3.61 -9.11 -18.91
C MET A 660 3.19 -8.96 -17.44
N GLY A 661 4.02 -8.31 -16.64
CA GLY A 661 3.73 -8.11 -15.21
C GLY A 661 4.46 -6.91 -14.65
N GLY A 662 4.24 -6.65 -13.37
CA GLY A 662 4.92 -5.58 -12.62
C GLY A 662 6.43 -5.81 -12.55
N ASN A 663 7.11 -4.84 -11.97
CA ASN A 663 8.57 -4.76 -11.93
C ASN A 663 9.28 -5.95 -11.28
N SER A 664 8.61 -6.67 -10.38
CA SER A 664 9.17 -7.85 -9.72
C SER A 664 8.93 -9.15 -10.48
N TYR A 665 8.17 -9.12 -11.59
CA TYR A 665 7.72 -10.32 -12.30
C TYR A 665 8.87 -11.22 -12.75
N SER A 666 9.79 -10.70 -13.57
CA SER A 666 10.94 -11.46 -14.09
C SER A 666 11.86 -11.93 -12.96
N GLY A 667 12.09 -11.08 -11.95
CA GLY A 667 12.92 -11.42 -10.79
C GLY A 667 12.33 -12.55 -9.94
N PHE A 668 11.00 -12.65 -9.83
CA PHE A 668 10.36 -13.80 -9.17
C PHE A 668 10.50 -15.08 -10.00
N LEU A 669 10.39 -15.01 -11.32
CA LEU A 669 10.59 -16.17 -12.20
C LEU A 669 12.03 -16.69 -12.11
N GLU A 670 13.03 -15.81 -12.11
CA GLU A 670 14.44 -16.16 -11.92
C GLU A 670 14.66 -16.85 -10.57
N ARG A 671 14.15 -16.30 -9.48
CA ARG A 671 14.25 -16.92 -8.16
C ARG A 671 13.56 -18.27 -8.08
N MET A 672 12.38 -18.38 -8.69
CA MET A 672 11.65 -19.66 -8.76
C MET A 672 12.47 -20.72 -9.50
N ARG A 673 13.12 -20.34 -10.61
CA ARG A 673 14.03 -21.21 -11.37
C ARG A 673 15.24 -21.63 -10.52
N ASP A 674 15.89 -20.67 -9.88
CA ASP A 674 17.11 -20.92 -9.10
C ASP A 674 16.86 -21.77 -7.86
N GLU A 675 15.72 -21.60 -7.21
CA GLU A 675 15.32 -22.42 -6.08
C GLU A 675 14.97 -23.85 -6.49
N ALA A 676 14.30 -24.02 -7.64
CA ALA A 676 14.03 -25.32 -8.19
C ALA A 676 15.32 -26.07 -8.58
N LEU A 677 16.33 -25.36 -9.09
CA LEU A 677 17.66 -25.92 -9.37
C LEU A 677 18.41 -26.34 -8.11
N ARG A 678 18.30 -25.56 -7.01
CA ARG A 678 18.90 -25.98 -5.72
C ARG A 678 18.32 -27.26 -5.15
N ASN A 679 17.08 -27.57 -5.52
CA ASN A 679 16.36 -28.79 -5.14
C ASN A 679 16.49 -29.92 -6.19
N ALA A 680 17.34 -29.76 -7.20
CA ALA A 680 17.61 -30.76 -8.23
C ALA A 680 18.95 -31.47 -8.02
N SER A 681 19.05 -32.72 -8.46
CA SER A 681 20.32 -33.45 -8.47
C SER A 681 21.25 -32.92 -9.58
N GLU A 682 22.56 -33.26 -9.50
CA GLU A 682 23.53 -32.86 -10.52
C GLU A 682 23.14 -33.40 -11.91
N GLU A 683 22.59 -34.61 -12.01
CA GLU A 683 22.11 -35.21 -13.24
C GLU A 683 20.91 -34.43 -13.83
N GLU A 684 19.96 -34.04 -12.99
CA GLU A 684 18.83 -33.22 -13.40
C GLU A 684 19.26 -31.83 -13.85
N ILE A 685 20.22 -31.19 -13.15
CA ILE A 685 20.78 -29.88 -13.52
C ILE A 685 21.44 -29.95 -14.89
N GLU A 686 22.29 -30.97 -15.14
CA GLU A 686 22.92 -31.16 -16.44
C GLU A 686 21.88 -31.37 -17.56
N ALA A 687 20.84 -32.15 -17.27
CA ALA A 687 19.79 -32.49 -18.26
C ALA A 687 18.90 -31.31 -18.64
N VAL A 688 18.85 -30.23 -17.83
CA VAL A 688 18.06 -29.03 -18.09
C VAL A 688 18.89 -27.77 -18.36
N SER A 689 20.22 -27.91 -18.48
CA SER A 689 21.16 -26.79 -18.64
C SER A 689 20.89 -25.92 -19.88
N ASP A 690 20.36 -26.49 -20.94
CA ASP A 690 19.92 -25.79 -22.16
C ASP A 690 18.68 -24.88 -21.92
N LEU A 691 17.88 -25.16 -20.91
CA LEU A 691 16.67 -24.37 -20.55
C LEU A 691 16.97 -23.34 -19.47
N THR A 692 17.96 -23.58 -18.63
CA THR A 692 18.19 -22.76 -17.43
C THR A 692 19.35 -21.78 -17.55
N GLY A 693 20.14 -21.89 -18.62
CA GLY A 693 21.24 -20.99 -18.95
C GLY A 693 20.83 -19.70 -19.67
N VAL A 694 19.55 -19.52 -19.97
CA VAL A 694 19.05 -18.33 -20.69
C VAL A 694 18.59 -17.22 -19.71
N SER A 695 18.81 -15.96 -20.11
CA SER A 695 18.25 -14.82 -19.37
C SER A 695 16.73 -14.80 -19.51
N LEU A 696 16.01 -14.50 -18.44
CA LEU A 696 14.56 -14.29 -18.45
C LEU A 696 14.18 -12.81 -18.62
N ASN A 697 15.18 -11.91 -18.67
CA ASN A 697 14.96 -10.49 -18.90
C ASN A 697 14.78 -10.21 -20.39
N GLN A 698 13.78 -9.41 -20.74
CA GLN A 698 13.59 -8.93 -22.09
C GLN A 698 14.75 -8.03 -22.51
N THR A 699 15.30 -8.24 -23.70
CA THR A 699 16.28 -7.35 -24.31
C THR A 699 15.58 -6.41 -25.30
N PRO A 700 16.02 -5.13 -25.40
CA PRO A 700 15.49 -4.23 -26.42
C PRO A 700 15.59 -4.82 -27.83
N ASP A 701 14.50 -4.76 -28.59
CA ASP A 701 14.41 -5.20 -29.99
C ASP A 701 14.71 -4.08 -30.99
N PHE A 702 15.19 -2.93 -30.50
CA PHE A 702 15.55 -1.75 -31.28
C PHE A 702 17.02 -1.37 -31.09
N GLU A 703 17.56 -0.61 -32.07
CA GLU A 703 18.95 -0.16 -32.03
C GLU A 703 19.12 1.05 -31.09
N ILE A 704 20.09 0.95 -30.17
CA ILE A 704 20.43 2.02 -29.24
C ILE A 704 21.53 2.88 -29.82
N HIS A 705 21.26 4.16 -30.08
CA HIS A 705 22.21 5.13 -30.61
C HIS A 705 22.76 6.01 -29.47
N PRO A 706 24.08 6.24 -29.41
CA PRO A 706 24.67 7.13 -28.47
C PRO A 706 24.25 8.60 -28.71
N PRO A 707 24.26 9.48 -27.70
CA PRO A 707 23.99 10.91 -27.89
C PRO A 707 24.93 11.52 -28.92
N ALA A 708 24.38 12.33 -29.81
CA ALA A 708 25.17 13.04 -30.83
C ALA A 708 25.94 14.24 -30.24
N GLY A 709 25.41 14.82 -29.15
CA GLY A 709 25.99 16.00 -28.49
C GLY A 709 26.05 17.24 -29.43
N PRO A 710 26.86 18.27 -29.10
CA PRO A 710 27.63 18.40 -27.86
C PRO A 710 26.75 18.57 -26.63
N GLY A 711 27.11 17.92 -25.54
CA GLY A 711 26.45 18.05 -24.25
C GLY A 711 26.88 19.32 -23.49
N ARG A 712 26.26 19.55 -22.35
CA ARG A 712 26.61 20.62 -21.39
C ARG A 712 26.16 20.26 -19.98
N ASP A 713 26.68 20.96 -18.99
CA ASP A 713 26.16 20.85 -17.63
C ASP A 713 24.76 21.51 -17.58
N TRP A 714 23.76 20.66 -17.38
CA TRP A 714 22.36 21.11 -17.30
C TRP A 714 22.01 21.57 -15.89
N THR A 715 21.38 22.74 -15.81
CA THR A 715 20.64 23.21 -14.62
C THR A 715 19.15 23.10 -14.89
N VAL A 716 18.31 23.05 -13.84
CA VAL A 716 16.86 22.99 -14.01
C VAL A 716 16.34 24.15 -14.85
N ASP A 717 16.75 25.40 -14.52
CA ASP A 717 16.34 26.59 -15.28
C ASP A 717 16.82 26.54 -16.75
N GLY A 718 18.05 26.07 -16.98
CA GLY A 718 18.61 25.94 -18.32
C GLY A 718 17.92 24.88 -19.17
N ALA A 719 17.50 23.79 -18.57
CA ALA A 719 16.71 22.74 -19.20
C ALA A 719 15.29 23.22 -19.51
N LEU A 720 14.63 23.86 -18.55
CA LEU A 720 13.29 24.43 -18.73
C LEU A 720 13.24 25.49 -19.82
N ALA A 721 14.27 26.36 -19.93
CA ALA A 721 14.34 27.34 -21.00
C ALA A 721 14.28 26.68 -22.37
N VAL A 722 15.05 25.58 -22.57
CA VAL A 722 15.04 24.82 -23.83
C VAL A 722 13.69 24.14 -24.09
N LEU A 723 13.06 23.57 -23.06
CA LEU A 723 11.76 22.90 -23.21
C LEU A 723 10.61 23.89 -23.51
N ASN A 724 10.74 25.16 -23.07
CA ASN A 724 9.75 26.21 -23.29
C ASN A 724 9.97 26.96 -24.63
N GLU A 725 11.21 27.02 -25.17
CA GLU A 725 11.50 27.64 -26.46
C GLU A 725 10.75 26.95 -27.61
N GLY A 726 10.49 25.67 -27.56
CA GLY A 726 9.73 24.93 -28.56
C GLY A 726 8.22 25.19 -28.58
N GLN A 727 7.65 25.81 -27.54
CA GLN A 727 6.19 26.09 -27.45
C GLN A 727 5.79 27.50 -27.92
N ASN A 728 6.76 28.40 -28.12
CA ASN A 728 6.46 29.78 -28.53
C ASN A 728 6.60 29.98 -30.06
N GLY A 729 5.88 29.23 -30.85
CA GLY A 729 5.86 29.19 -32.31
C GLY A 729 5.99 30.51 -33.09
N ASN A 730 7.16 31.17 -33.08
CA ASN A 730 7.46 32.38 -33.82
C ASN A 730 8.74 32.34 -34.69
N ASP A 731 9.40 31.20 -34.82
CA ASP A 731 10.57 31.09 -35.72
C ASP A 731 10.39 29.93 -36.72
N ASP A 732 10.23 30.31 -37.97
CA ASP A 732 9.95 29.55 -39.19
C ASP A 732 11.06 28.58 -39.61
N GLU A 733 12.08 28.28 -38.81
CA GLU A 733 13.25 27.47 -39.25
C GLU A 733 13.63 26.26 -38.38
N SER A 734 12.90 25.88 -37.30
CA SER A 734 13.19 24.66 -36.55
C SER A 734 11.92 23.92 -36.15
N ASN A 735 11.23 23.37 -37.13
CA ASN A 735 10.19 22.36 -36.87
C ASN A 735 10.89 20.99 -36.70
N ASP A 736 11.72 20.82 -35.66
CA ASP A 736 12.19 19.51 -35.25
C ASP A 736 11.07 18.85 -34.44
N GLU A 737 10.31 17.99 -35.13
CA GLU A 737 9.27 17.15 -34.60
C GLU A 737 9.85 16.28 -33.49
N LEU A 738 9.16 16.21 -32.34
CA LEU A 738 9.56 15.34 -31.23
C LEU A 738 9.62 13.89 -31.70
N SER A 739 10.70 13.19 -31.35
CA SER A 739 10.92 11.81 -31.79
C SER A 739 10.85 10.83 -30.63
N PHE A 740 9.78 10.05 -30.59
CA PHE A 740 9.63 8.95 -29.66
C PHE A 740 10.82 7.96 -29.74
N GLU A 741 11.20 7.53 -30.94
CA GLU A 741 12.28 6.56 -31.16
C GLU A 741 13.63 7.09 -30.66
N ARG A 742 13.91 8.40 -30.87
CA ARG A 742 15.13 9.03 -30.38
C ARG A 742 15.09 9.16 -28.85
N GLY A 743 13.96 9.56 -28.26
CA GLY A 743 13.77 9.63 -26.82
C GLY A 743 13.96 8.27 -26.14
N ARG A 744 13.36 7.21 -26.69
CA ARG A 744 13.51 5.83 -26.24
C ARG A 744 14.98 5.38 -26.31
N SER A 745 15.63 5.63 -27.41
CA SER A 745 17.05 5.29 -27.59
C SER A 745 17.93 6.04 -26.57
N LEU A 746 17.70 7.33 -26.34
CA LEU A 746 18.43 8.14 -25.38
C LEU A 746 18.21 7.67 -23.94
N PHE A 747 17.04 7.23 -23.57
CA PHE A 747 16.74 6.63 -22.25
C PHE A 747 17.67 5.43 -21.96
N HIS A 748 17.96 4.64 -22.96
CA HIS A 748 18.92 3.52 -22.84
C HIS A 748 20.38 4.00 -22.93
N ALA A 749 20.69 4.91 -23.84
CA ALA A 749 22.05 5.39 -24.08
C ALA A 749 22.62 6.24 -22.93
N THR A 750 21.78 6.97 -22.19
CA THR A 750 22.16 7.76 -20.99
C THR A 750 22.14 6.93 -19.71
N ALA A 751 22.02 5.61 -19.83
CA ALA A 751 22.00 4.64 -18.73
C ALA A 751 20.79 4.74 -17.78
N CYS A 752 19.73 5.49 -18.11
CA CYS A 752 18.50 5.51 -17.31
C CYS A 752 17.89 4.09 -17.23
N ALA A 753 17.83 3.39 -18.37
CA ALA A 753 17.35 2.02 -18.46
C ALA A 753 18.18 0.99 -17.67
N SER A 754 19.39 1.32 -17.21
CA SER A 754 20.19 0.43 -16.36
C SER A 754 19.58 0.28 -14.95
N CYS A 755 18.86 1.31 -14.49
CA CYS A 755 18.23 1.36 -13.18
C CYS A 755 16.71 1.40 -13.25
N HIS A 756 16.15 2.08 -14.24
CA HIS A 756 14.72 2.34 -14.37
C HIS A 756 14.07 1.48 -15.46
N ARG A 757 12.82 1.14 -15.23
CA ARG A 757 11.96 0.48 -16.22
C ARG A 757 11.01 1.49 -16.84
N MET A 758 10.74 1.35 -18.13
CA MET A 758 9.76 2.10 -18.89
C MET A 758 9.20 1.23 -20.03
N GLY A 759 7.89 1.16 -20.19
CA GLY A 759 7.26 0.36 -21.23
C GLY A 759 7.68 -1.13 -21.20
N GLY A 760 7.81 -1.70 -20.03
CA GLY A 760 8.21 -3.11 -19.87
C GLY A 760 9.70 -3.39 -19.98
N LEU A 761 10.52 -2.45 -20.47
CA LEU A 761 11.96 -2.60 -20.69
C LEU A 761 12.78 -1.83 -19.66
N GLY A 762 13.95 -2.35 -19.31
CA GLY A 762 14.91 -1.69 -18.43
C GLY A 762 15.15 -2.38 -17.09
N GLY A 763 15.96 -1.73 -16.26
CA GLY A 763 16.40 -2.23 -14.95
C GLY A 763 15.34 -2.09 -13.87
N ASN A 764 15.66 -2.64 -12.72
CA ASN A 764 14.74 -2.70 -11.58
C ASN A 764 15.36 -2.19 -10.27
N ILE A 765 16.46 -1.46 -10.33
CA ILE A 765 17.15 -0.86 -9.17
C ILE A 765 16.47 0.45 -8.74
N GLY A 766 16.03 1.23 -9.70
CA GLY A 766 15.27 2.48 -9.51
C GLY A 766 13.76 2.29 -9.63
N PRO A 767 12.96 3.34 -9.39
CA PRO A 767 11.52 3.31 -9.63
C PRO A 767 11.17 3.03 -11.09
N ASP A 768 10.02 2.40 -11.30
CA ASP A 768 9.37 2.33 -12.60
C ASP A 768 8.89 3.72 -13.00
N LEU A 769 9.22 4.12 -14.22
CA LEU A 769 8.89 5.42 -14.75
C LEU A 769 7.65 5.41 -15.67
N SER A 770 6.99 4.26 -15.85
CA SER A 770 5.78 4.13 -16.65
C SER A 770 4.57 4.92 -16.12
N SER A 771 4.68 5.56 -14.97
CA SER A 771 3.67 6.48 -14.41
C SER A 771 4.30 7.77 -13.88
N VAL A 772 5.46 8.15 -14.38
CA VAL A 772 6.21 9.29 -13.85
C VAL A 772 5.48 10.61 -14.08
N SER A 773 4.85 10.80 -15.22
CA SER A 773 4.09 12.00 -15.59
C SER A 773 2.84 12.22 -14.73
N ASN A 774 2.26 11.17 -14.15
CA ASN A 774 1.11 11.29 -13.25
C ASN A 774 1.49 11.88 -11.87
N ARG A 775 2.76 11.79 -11.52
CA ARG A 775 3.27 12.19 -10.19
C ARG A 775 4.15 13.44 -10.25
N PHE A 776 4.74 13.72 -11.41
CA PHE A 776 5.74 14.75 -11.58
C PHE A 776 5.47 15.53 -12.86
N ASN A 777 5.39 16.85 -12.73
CA ASN A 777 5.44 17.72 -13.91
C ASN A 777 6.88 17.81 -14.47
N ARG A 778 7.06 18.53 -15.58
CA ARG A 778 8.37 18.70 -16.24
C ARG A 778 9.47 19.20 -15.29
N VAL A 779 9.12 20.14 -14.40
CA VAL A 779 10.05 20.70 -13.42
C VAL A 779 10.50 19.63 -12.44
N GLY A 780 9.53 18.90 -11.88
CA GLY A 780 9.79 17.82 -10.92
C GLY A 780 10.66 16.72 -11.50
N ILE A 781 10.42 16.29 -12.75
CA ILE A 781 11.25 15.26 -13.41
C ILE A 781 12.69 15.78 -13.59
N LEU A 782 12.87 17.02 -14.04
CA LEU A 782 14.20 17.63 -14.19
C LEU A 782 14.92 17.77 -12.84
N GLU A 783 14.22 18.17 -11.78
CA GLU A 783 14.78 18.26 -10.43
C GLU A 783 15.29 16.90 -9.93
N GLU A 784 14.52 15.83 -10.11
CA GLU A 784 14.94 14.49 -9.70
C GLU A 784 16.11 13.92 -10.54
N ILE A 785 16.21 14.28 -11.83
CA ILE A 785 17.33 13.88 -12.68
C ILE A 785 18.60 14.67 -12.36
N ILE A 786 18.49 15.99 -12.14
CA ILE A 786 19.64 16.88 -11.95
C ILE A 786 20.11 16.86 -10.49
N HIS A 787 19.17 16.71 -9.54
CA HIS A 787 19.44 16.71 -8.11
C HIS A 787 18.93 15.41 -7.41
N PRO A 788 19.40 14.22 -7.81
CA PRO A 788 18.80 12.94 -7.41
C PRO A 788 18.93 12.61 -5.92
N SER A 789 19.71 13.36 -5.18
CA SER A 789 19.85 13.21 -3.72
C SER A 789 19.00 14.17 -2.92
N ARG A 790 18.20 15.02 -3.57
CA ARG A 790 17.36 16.00 -2.90
C ARG A 790 16.17 15.35 -2.19
N SER A 791 15.51 14.40 -2.86
CA SER A 791 14.39 13.64 -2.32
C SER A 791 14.58 12.15 -2.65
N ILE A 792 14.84 11.33 -1.63
CA ILE A 792 15.05 9.89 -1.81
C ILE A 792 13.89 9.17 -1.12
N SER A 793 13.05 8.50 -1.91
CA SER A 793 12.02 7.61 -1.37
C SER A 793 12.64 6.55 -0.48
N ASP A 794 12.00 6.27 0.67
CA ASP A 794 12.47 5.27 1.62
C ASP A 794 12.60 3.86 1.01
N GLN A 795 11.82 3.57 -0.02
CA GLN A 795 11.90 2.31 -0.76
C GLN A 795 13.24 2.11 -1.47
N TYR A 796 13.90 3.22 -1.82
CA TYR A 796 15.21 3.24 -2.54
C TYR A 796 16.34 3.77 -1.66
N SER A 797 16.07 4.04 -0.38
CA SER A 797 17.08 4.53 0.56
C SER A 797 18.12 3.47 0.87
N SER A 798 19.37 3.88 0.86
CA SER A 798 20.49 3.09 1.37
C SER A 798 20.85 3.55 2.78
N TYR A 799 21.52 2.67 3.50
CA TYR A 799 22.04 2.91 4.84
C TYR A 799 23.54 2.64 4.88
N MET A 800 24.26 3.49 5.58
CA MET A 800 25.67 3.26 5.91
C MET A 800 25.74 2.54 7.25
N VAL A 801 26.20 1.30 7.21
CA VAL A 801 26.45 0.46 8.39
C VAL A 801 27.93 0.57 8.74
N LYS A 802 28.26 1.23 9.84
CA LYS A 802 29.63 1.32 10.34
C LYS A 802 29.89 0.23 11.37
N MET A 803 30.99 -0.46 11.21
CA MET A 803 31.41 -1.55 12.09
C MET A 803 32.31 -1.04 13.22
N ASN A 804 32.34 -1.76 14.35
CA ASN A 804 33.25 -1.45 15.48
C ASN A 804 34.75 -1.51 15.13
N ASN A 805 35.10 -2.25 14.07
CA ASN A 805 36.47 -2.38 13.56
C ASN A 805 36.87 -1.21 12.63
N GLY A 806 35.94 -0.32 12.29
CA GLY A 806 36.12 0.84 11.40
C GLY A 806 35.74 0.59 9.94
N ASP A 807 35.35 -0.64 9.57
CA ASP A 807 34.81 -0.92 8.25
C ASP A 807 33.44 -0.29 8.09
N SER A 808 33.03 -0.01 6.86
CA SER A 808 31.69 0.48 6.55
C SER A 808 31.13 -0.19 5.29
N HIS A 809 29.85 -0.48 5.33
CA HIS A 809 29.10 -1.04 4.21
C HIS A 809 27.91 -0.16 3.92
N THR A 810 27.60 0.04 2.62
CA THR A 810 26.42 0.82 2.20
C THR A 810 25.50 -0.05 1.37
N GLY A 811 24.20 0.00 1.70
CA GLY A 811 23.17 -0.75 0.98
C GLY A 811 21.83 -0.65 1.69
N GLN A 812 20.83 -1.31 1.13
CA GLN A 812 19.57 -1.55 1.84
C GLN A 812 19.83 -2.54 2.97
N ILE A 813 19.21 -2.35 4.12
CA ILE A 813 19.47 -3.17 5.30
C ILE A 813 18.24 -3.92 5.77
N VAL A 814 18.48 -5.12 6.33
CA VAL A 814 17.49 -5.87 7.09
C VAL A 814 18.04 -6.12 8.48
N LYS A 815 17.37 -5.59 9.49
CA LYS A 815 17.74 -5.81 10.89
C LYS A 815 17.12 -7.13 11.36
N ARG A 816 17.96 -8.10 11.73
CA ARG A 816 17.54 -9.34 12.40
C ARG A 816 17.79 -9.21 13.90
N ARG A 817 17.35 -10.22 14.65
CA ARG A 817 17.59 -10.27 16.10
C ARG A 817 19.09 -10.14 16.45
N ASP A 818 19.94 -10.92 15.78
CA ASP A 818 21.36 -11.05 16.11
C ASP A 818 22.27 -10.59 14.96
N THR A 819 21.73 -10.21 13.78
CA THR A 819 22.49 -9.80 12.60
C THR A 819 21.89 -8.61 11.90
N VAL A 820 22.69 -7.96 11.06
CA VAL A 820 22.24 -6.99 10.04
C VAL A 820 22.66 -7.54 8.68
N GLU A 821 21.70 -7.72 7.80
CA GLU A 821 21.91 -8.10 6.40
C GLU A 821 21.97 -6.83 5.57
N ILE A 822 23.01 -6.67 4.75
CA ILE A 822 23.23 -5.47 3.94
C ILE A 822 23.21 -5.90 2.47
N TYR A 823 22.23 -5.39 1.74
CA TYR A 823 22.02 -5.65 0.33
C TYR A 823 22.65 -4.50 -0.47
N THR A 824 23.77 -4.79 -1.11
CA THR A 824 24.47 -3.80 -1.94
C THR A 824 23.76 -3.58 -3.27
N GLN A 825 24.23 -2.62 -4.08
CA GLN A 825 23.71 -2.34 -5.41
C GLN A 825 23.76 -3.54 -6.37
N ASN A 826 24.64 -4.48 -6.12
CA ASN A 826 24.72 -5.71 -6.91
C ASN A 826 23.73 -6.74 -6.33
N ILE A 827 22.53 -6.77 -6.89
CA ILE A 827 21.42 -7.66 -6.46
C ILE A 827 21.72 -9.15 -6.69
N ASP A 828 22.66 -9.47 -7.57
CA ASP A 828 23.07 -10.85 -7.87
C ASP A 828 24.00 -11.41 -6.79
N GLN A 829 24.53 -10.56 -5.90
CA GLN A 829 25.37 -11.00 -4.80
C GLN A 829 24.54 -11.25 -3.54
N PRO A 830 24.91 -12.30 -2.76
CA PRO A 830 24.27 -12.51 -1.47
C PRO A 830 24.52 -11.29 -0.55
N PRO A 831 23.61 -11.01 0.39
CA PRO A 831 23.78 -9.91 1.33
C PRO A 831 25.05 -10.10 2.18
N ILE A 832 25.67 -9.00 2.53
CA ILE A 832 26.71 -8.99 3.56
C ILE A 832 26.01 -9.15 4.92
N ILE A 833 26.28 -10.24 5.61
CA ILE A 833 25.67 -10.52 6.92
C ILE A 833 26.68 -10.16 8.00
N VAL A 834 26.33 -9.21 8.86
CA VAL A 834 27.18 -8.76 9.97
C VAL A 834 26.49 -9.00 11.31
N PRO A 835 27.21 -9.45 12.35
CA PRO A 835 26.66 -9.56 13.70
C PRO A 835 26.24 -8.18 14.22
N ARG A 836 25.08 -8.10 14.88
CA ARG A 836 24.52 -6.81 15.34
C ARG A 836 25.37 -6.16 16.44
N ASP A 837 26.06 -6.95 17.25
CA ASP A 837 26.97 -6.48 18.28
C ASP A 837 28.32 -5.94 17.73
N GLU A 838 28.63 -6.23 16.46
CA GLU A 838 29.79 -5.66 15.75
C GLU A 838 29.45 -4.35 15.03
N VAL A 839 28.16 -3.97 14.94
CA VAL A 839 27.72 -2.73 14.31
C VAL A 839 27.83 -1.56 15.30
N SER A 840 28.56 -0.52 14.89
CA SER A 840 28.71 0.73 15.65
C SER A 840 27.54 1.68 15.44
N THR A 841 27.24 2.03 14.17
CA THR A 841 26.11 2.89 13.80
C THR A 841 25.46 2.43 12.50
N ILE A 842 24.17 2.72 12.37
CA ILE A 842 23.42 2.56 11.13
C ILE A 842 22.81 3.94 10.85
N GLU A 843 23.23 4.58 9.78
CA GLU A 843 22.80 5.93 9.40
C GLU A 843 22.19 5.86 7.99
N LYS A 844 21.05 6.54 7.77
CA LYS A 844 20.48 6.68 6.42
C LYS A 844 21.49 7.42 5.54
N ALA A 845 21.74 6.91 4.35
CA ALA A 845 22.61 7.58 3.39
C ALA A 845 21.87 8.77 2.78
N GLU A 846 22.53 9.92 2.77
CA GLU A 846 21.99 11.16 2.17
C GLU A 846 22.23 11.26 0.66
N ILE A 847 22.87 10.23 0.08
CA ILE A 847 23.23 10.21 -1.34
C ILE A 847 22.39 9.14 -2.05
N SER A 848 21.72 9.56 -3.12
CA SER A 848 20.99 8.67 -4.01
C SER A 848 21.92 7.68 -4.73
N GLN A 849 21.40 6.51 -5.05
CA GLN A 849 22.08 5.56 -5.95
C GLN A 849 22.06 6.03 -7.41
N MET A 850 21.16 6.92 -7.78
CA MET A 850 21.13 7.56 -9.08
C MET A 850 22.26 8.58 -9.15
N PRO A 851 23.22 8.44 -10.09
CA PRO A 851 24.31 9.39 -10.22
C PRO A 851 23.82 10.71 -10.87
N PRO A 852 24.34 11.87 -10.44
CA PRO A 852 24.03 13.15 -11.11
C PRO A 852 24.73 13.22 -12.48
N GLY A 853 24.19 14.09 -13.37
CA GLY A 853 24.83 14.42 -14.63
C GLY A 853 24.59 13.44 -15.77
N LEU A 854 23.68 12.48 -15.63
CA LEU A 854 23.36 11.49 -16.67
C LEU A 854 22.96 12.13 -18.00
N ILE A 855 22.27 13.28 -17.96
CA ILE A 855 21.83 14.01 -19.15
C ILE A 855 22.86 15.01 -19.69
N ASN A 856 24.03 15.15 -19.05
CA ASN A 856 25.03 16.14 -19.46
C ASN A 856 25.69 15.85 -20.82
N THR A 857 25.47 14.66 -21.38
CA THR A 857 25.91 14.33 -22.73
C THR A 857 24.96 14.83 -23.82
N LEU A 858 23.75 15.22 -23.47
CA LEU A 858 22.68 15.59 -24.39
C LEU A 858 22.80 17.03 -24.87
N ASN A 859 22.53 17.27 -26.14
CA ASN A 859 22.24 18.58 -26.71
C ASN A 859 20.78 18.99 -26.45
N PRO A 860 20.36 20.25 -26.78
CA PRO A 860 19.00 20.71 -26.55
C PRO A 860 17.90 19.86 -27.15
N ASP A 861 18.06 19.38 -28.38
CA ASP A 861 17.03 18.59 -29.09
C ASP A 861 16.91 17.18 -28.51
N GLU A 862 18.04 16.57 -28.18
CA GLU A 862 18.10 15.30 -27.47
C GLU A 862 17.45 15.38 -26.07
N LEU A 863 17.64 16.50 -25.37
CA LEU A 863 16.96 16.71 -24.08
C LEU A 863 15.44 16.81 -24.27
N ARG A 864 14.97 17.51 -25.32
CA ARG A 864 13.52 17.58 -25.64
C ARG A 864 12.93 16.20 -25.87
N ASP A 865 13.59 15.37 -26.68
CA ASP A 865 13.09 14.02 -26.97
C ASP A 865 13.12 13.11 -25.76
N LEU A 866 14.20 13.13 -24.97
CA LEU A 866 14.24 12.34 -23.73
C LEU A 866 13.12 12.77 -22.77
N MET A 867 12.91 14.08 -22.61
CA MET A 867 11.85 14.59 -21.73
C MET A 867 10.47 14.28 -22.29
N ALA A 868 10.27 14.31 -23.60
CA ALA A 868 9.04 13.88 -24.26
C ALA A 868 8.79 12.38 -23.97
N TYR A 869 9.80 11.54 -24.13
CA TYR A 869 9.72 10.11 -23.81
C TYR A 869 9.38 9.85 -22.34
N LEU A 870 9.96 10.62 -21.41
CA LEU A 870 9.64 10.53 -19.99
C LEU A 870 8.22 11.04 -19.70
N MET A 871 7.79 12.14 -20.33
CA MET A 871 6.47 12.72 -20.15
C MET A 871 5.37 11.87 -20.80
N SER A 872 5.64 11.19 -21.91
CA SER A 872 4.75 10.20 -22.52
C SER A 872 4.77 8.85 -21.78
N ALA A 873 5.59 8.72 -20.75
CA ALA A 873 5.82 7.46 -20.03
C ALA A 873 6.10 6.25 -20.95
N GLY A 874 6.70 6.51 -22.09
CA GLY A 874 7.02 5.49 -23.10
C GLY A 874 5.85 5.13 -24.03
N ASN A 875 4.78 5.93 -24.09
CA ASN A 875 3.67 5.76 -25.02
C ASN A 875 3.98 6.46 -26.37
N PRO A 876 4.09 5.73 -27.50
CA PRO A 876 4.34 6.34 -28.83
C PRO A 876 3.11 7.08 -29.39
N GLU A 877 1.90 6.82 -28.90
CA GLU A 877 0.64 7.41 -29.37
C GLU A 877 0.22 8.63 -28.55
N ALA A 878 1.06 9.09 -27.60
CA ALA A 878 0.76 10.27 -26.79
C ALA A 878 0.60 11.53 -27.66
N ASP A 879 -0.36 12.41 -27.29
CA ASP A 879 -0.72 13.64 -28.03
C ASP A 879 0.50 14.54 -28.34
N LEU A 880 1.51 14.52 -27.47
CA LEU A 880 2.73 15.30 -27.66
C LEU A 880 3.56 14.91 -28.91
N TYR A 881 3.29 13.75 -29.52
CA TYR A 881 3.92 13.28 -30.77
C TYR A 881 3.00 13.45 -31.99
N GLN A 882 1.75 13.86 -31.81
CA GLN A 882 0.80 14.07 -32.92
C GLN A 882 0.96 15.47 -33.49
N SER A 883 1.11 15.59 -34.81
CA SER A 883 1.14 16.90 -35.46
C SER A 883 -0.28 17.44 -35.60
N GLU A 884 -0.50 18.74 -35.33
CA GLU A 884 -1.82 19.41 -35.42
C GLU A 884 -2.46 19.38 -36.85
N ASP A 885 -1.87 18.71 -37.82
CA ASP A 885 -2.30 18.76 -39.23
C ASP A 885 -3.27 17.63 -39.67
N GLU A 886 -3.62 16.64 -38.82
CA GLU A 886 -4.52 15.55 -39.24
C GLU A 886 -6.03 15.79 -39.01
N ASP A 887 -6.43 16.85 -38.29
CA ASP A 887 -7.86 17.12 -38.00
C ASP A 887 -8.59 18.03 -39.02
N SER A 888 -7.97 18.44 -40.14
CA SER A 888 -8.60 19.34 -41.11
C SER A 888 -9.29 18.67 -42.31
N ASP A 889 -9.20 17.34 -42.46
CA ASP A 889 -9.72 16.66 -43.69
C ASP A 889 -10.93 15.71 -43.47
N SER A 890 -11.57 15.68 -42.29
CA SER A 890 -12.75 14.82 -42.07
C SER A 890 -14.12 15.51 -42.07
N GLU A 891 -14.21 16.81 -42.38
CA GLU A 891 -15.49 17.49 -42.64
C GLU A 891 -15.59 17.86 -44.10
N ASN A 892 -15.96 16.93 -45.00
CA ASN A 892 -16.75 17.12 -46.22
C ASN A 892 -16.75 15.80 -46.97
N ASP A 893 -17.84 15.06 -46.85
CA ASP A 893 -18.52 14.31 -47.92
C ASP A 893 -19.53 13.32 -47.31
N VAL A 894 -20.68 13.83 -46.90
CA VAL A 894 -21.90 13.01 -46.83
C VAL A 894 -22.87 13.59 -47.87
N GLU A 895 -22.77 13.13 -49.11
CA GLU A 895 -23.83 13.24 -50.10
C GLU A 895 -25.04 12.42 -49.65
N LEU A 896 -26.14 13.14 -49.44
CA LEU A 896 -27.49 12.58 -49.28
C LEU A 896 -27.97 11.96 -50.56
N GLU A 897 -27.97 10.65 -50.72
CA GLU A 897 -28.82 9.97 -51.70
C GLU A 897 -30.22 9.82 -51.15
N GLU A 898 -31.12 10.64 -51.70
CA GLU A 898 -32.56 10.41 -51.63
C GLU A 898 -32.92 9.18 -52.49
N THR A 899 -33.44 8.13 -51.90
CA THR A 899 -34.23 7.14 -52.63
C THR A 899 -35.67 7.14 -52.20
N GLU A 900 -36.52 7.54 -53.13
CA GLU A 900 -37.95 7.28 -53.11
C GLU A 900 -38.21 5.76 -53.14
N GLU A 901 -38.98 5.21 -52.16
CA GLU A 901 -40.24 4.42 -52.33
C GLU A 901 -40.70 3.95 -50.93
#